data_46406ea59d4cdd9c273ff8b9876dd771
#
_entry.id   46406ea59d4cdd9c273ff8b9876dd771
#
_cell.length_a   1.000
_cell.length_b   1.000
_cell.length_c   1.000
_cell.angle_alpha   90.00
_cell.angle_beta   90.00
_cell.angle_gamma   90.00
#
_symmetry.space_group_name_H-M   'P 1'
#
loop_
_entity.id
_entity.type
_entity.pdbx_description
1 polymer ?
#
loop_
_entity_poly.entity_id
_entity_poly.type
_entity_poly.pdbx_seq_one_letter_code
_entity_poly.pdbx_strand_id
1 'polypeptide(L)'
;MSSSISIHLWICVLVFLPPCYPGLDYTYFEDDGLIIKKTDWYLHLKTKKLDDHIRKVVKNVERREGGYEANFNDHLSMDIGSPEHGLLIDSQLSEELYSLYVHAQIISEASYSIRRDECPSWKAAKDLRKVKLDKTSMGEMCLSLYYNKSACIGMNLKYRSPDGSCNNLKRSFSGKATTAYKRLLYPNYSNEFNEVPEEYYSDYRPSPRILSVAFVKDEHSPDDFKTMAMAYWTIFVGHDLSHTAISIMMISNRPVRCCHESRVELNPGKRYHELCLAVKVPVEDLFFSNNVRCMYYGRSVPAVRSDCTFGPKEQMNQATHYLDGSMIYGSSAKRTWLLRTNLDGQLLTSMGCDNKSHGDPLQPQYMPLEDTESNACQYGSGTCYRAGDIRANGLPQLTVMHTLWMREHNRLAKLLSHVNPHWDDERIFQEARKIVTASIQHITYAEWLPALLGENYTRWNGLELPTKGYSNAYNETTDPSVSNSFATAILPFANSMLSDTISLYTEHRVINASLSLREHYNRPTGLLSNYMDQLVRGLSTQNTQKIDMLFTQTLTNYLYSAHPIHEFGMDIVSLDIQRTRDHGIPSYSEFRKYCGLKAIRSVQDLSKIMVEGSTDRLLKQYRDWTDIELLVGALFEKHEDDSMVGPTMRCIIREQFIRTRMADRYFYDLPNIFNEYQLTEIRKVTLARIFCDNSNNVTMMQKKVFLIPAMADLQLCDSQLIPKININHWSEMVDTFKK
;
A
#
# COMPACT_ATOMS: atom_id res chain seq x y z
N MET A 1 15.69 50.74 49.06
CA MET A 1 16.53 50.21 47.95
C MET A 1 16.04 48.84 47.57
N SER A 2 14.95 48.79 46.84
CA SER A 2 14.50 47.54 46.16
C SER A 2 13.27 47.82 45.28
N SER A 3 13.46 48.56 44.17
CA SER A 3 12.37 48.78 43.24
C SER A 3 12.81 49.08 41.79
N SER A 4 14.05 48.77 41.43
CA SER A 4 14.57 49.10 40.08
C SER A 4 15.07 47.91 39.26
N ILE A 5 14.90 46.66 39.70
CA ILE A 5 15.36 45.47 38.96
C ILE A 5 14.23 44.74 38.19
N SER A 6 12.96 45.06 38.53
CA SER A 6 11.81 44.40 37.92
C SER A 6 11.39 44.88 36.51
N ILE A 7 11.76 46.10 36.14
CA ILE A 7 11.30 46.73 34.87
C ILE A 7 12.16 46.34 33.66
N HIS A 8 13.42 46.01 33.86
CA HIS A 8 14.30 45.60 32.74
C HIS A 8 14.13 44.15 32.24
N LEU A 9 13.59 43.24 33.07
CA LEU A 9 13.31 41.85 32.64
C LEU A 9 12.07 41.75 31.75
N TRP A 10 11.13 42.69 31.84
CA TRP A 10 9.88 42.69 31.06
C TRP A 10 10.06 43.22 29.64
N ILE A 11 11.00 44.10 29.40
CA ILE A 11 11.28 44.66 28.07
C ILE A 11 11.98 43.62 27.17
N CYS A 12 12.82 42.74 27.77
CA CYS A 12 13.48 41.68 27.01
C CYS A 12 12.54 40.53 26.57
N VAL A 13 11.45 40.29 27.30
CA VAL A 13 10.48 39.21 26.94
C VAL A 13 9.55 39.67 25.79
N LEU A 14 9.33 40.96 25.62
CA LEU A 14 8.51 41.52 24.53
C LEU A 14 9.24 41.56 23.17
N VAL A 15 10.57 41.55 23.16
CA VAL A 15 11.37 41.62 21.92
C VAL A 15 11.53 40.25 21.24
N PHE A 16 11.21 39.15 21.94
CA PHE A 16 11.28 37.75 21.40
C PHE A 16 9.93 37.11 21.11
N LEU A 17 8.84 37.87 20.98
CA LEU A 17 7.59 37.33 20.47
C LEU A 17 7.70 37.18 18.94
N PRO A 18 7.40 35.98 18.40
CA PRO A 18 7.53 35.76 16.97
C PRO A 18 6.56 36.63 16.16
N PRO A 19 6.95 37.05 14.95
CA PRO A 19 6.19 37.98 14.09
C PRO A 19 4.77 37.50 13.70
N CYS A 20 4.35 36.32 14.11
CA CYS A 20 3.00 35.80 13.94
C CYS A 20 1.94 36.43 14.87
N TYR A 21 2.30 37.37 15.68
CA TYR A 21 1.36 38.10 16.54
C TYR A 21 1.24 39.59 16.19
N PRO A 22 0.96 39.97 14.92
CA PRO A 22 0.62 41.37 14.61
C PRO A 22 -0.80 41.65 15.12
N GLY A 23 -0.91 42.41 16.17
CA GLY A 23 -2.19 42.80 16.74
C GLY A 23 -2.56 42.13 18.05
N LEU A 24 -1.64 42.14 19.00
CA LEU A 24 -1.98 41.95 20.41
C LEU A 24 -2.77 43.19 20.86
N ASP A 25 -4.11 43.11 20.79
CA ASP A 25 -4.95 44.02 21.53
C ASP A 25 -4.86 43.67 23.01
N TYR A 26 -4.08 44.41 23.75
CA TYR A 26 -4.05 44.34 25.21
C TYR A 26 -5.32 44.90 25.75
N THR A 27 -6.29 44.08 26.07
CA THR A 27 -7.48 44.47 26.79
C THR A 27 -7.44 43.84 28.18
N TYR A 28 -7.11 44.68 29.16
CA TYR A 28 -7.33 44.56 30.60
C TYR A 28 -6.48 43.57 31.41
N PHE A 29 -5.83 44.16 32.43
CA PHE A 29 -5.40 43.48 33.64
C PHE A 29 -6.60 43.35 34.57
N GLU A 30 -7.08 42.14 34.81
CA GLU A 30 -7.77 41.78 36.05
C GLU A 30 -6.79 41.01 36.93
N ASP A 31 -6.97 41.08 38.22
CA ASP A 31 -5.99 40.74 39.27
C ASP A 31 -5.32 39.37 39.24
N ASP A 32 -5.56 38.50 38.25
CA ASP A 32 -5.06 37.10 38.20
C ASP A 32 -4.44 36.72 36.84
N GLY A 33 -3.84 37.59 36.07
CA GLY A 33 -3.04 37.15 34.92
C GLY A 33 -3.37 37.80 33.57
N LEU A 34 -2.37 37.87 32.74
CA LEU A 34 -2.40 38.38 31.38
C LEU A 34 -3.23 37.49 30.47
N ILE A 35 -4.47 37.82 30.14
CA ILE A 35 -5.27 37.12 29.13
C ILE A 35 -4.90 37.64 27.74
N ILE A 36 -4.05 36.88 27.04
CA ILE A 36 -3.76 37.10 25.62
C ILE A 36 -4.91 36.53 24.79
N LYS A 37 -5.76 37.38 24.23
CA LYS A 37 -6.74 36.97 23.22
C LYS A 37 -5.98 36.54 21.96
N LYS A 38 -6.00 35.26 21.69
CA LYS A 38 -5.37 34.61 20.55
C LYS A 38 -6.14 34.99 19.29
N THR A 39 -5.68 35.99 18.51
CA THR A 39 -6.19 36.17 17.16
C THR A 39 -5.69 35.02 16.28
N ASP A 40 -6.59 34.38 15.54
CA ASP A 40 -6.24 33.33 14.60
C ASP A 40 -5.41 33.92 13.46
N TRP A 41 -4.09 33.82 13.57
CA TRP A 41 -3.10 34.43 12.64
C TRP A 41 -3.40 34.16 11.17
N TYR A 42 -3.94 32.94 10.86
CA TYR A 42 -4.26 32.51 9.50
C TYR A 42 -5.40 33.35 8.86
N LEU A 43 -6.24 34.01 9.63
CA LEU A 43 -7.30 34.87 9.09
C LEU A 43 -6.76 36.09 8.32
N HIS A 44 -5.51 36.46 8.54
CA HIS A 44 -4.82 37.55 7.84
C HIS A 44 -4.20 37.09 6.51
N LEU A 45 -4.15 35.81 6.21
CA LEU A 45 -3.62 35.30 4.95
C LEU A 45 -4.61 35.51 3.81
N LYS A 46 -4.42 36.62 3.07
CA LYS A 46 -5.20 36.90 1.86
C LYS A 46 -4.75 36.03 0.68
N THR A 47 -5.65 35.74 -0.24
CA THR A 47 -5.40 34.93 -1.46
C THR A 47 -4.14 35.33 -2.20
N LYS A 48 -3.93 36.64 -2.42
CA LYS A 48 -2.72 37.16 -3.09
C LYS A 48 -1.43 36.72 -2.41
N LYS A 49 -1.40 36.72 -1.08
CA LYS A 49 -0.24 36.32 -0.29
C LYS A 49 0.00 34.82 -0.39
N LEU A 50 -1.06 34.00 -0.40
CA LEU A 50 -0.98 32.54 -0.62
C LEU A 50 -0.43 32.24 -2.02
N ASP A 51 -0.93 32.94 -3.07
CA ASP A 51 -0.42 32.77 -4.44
C ASP A 51 1.03 33.26 -4.60
N ASP A 52 1.47 34.27 -3.82
CA ASP A 52 2.87 34.68 -3.78
C ASP A 52 3.78 33.58 -3.24
N HIS A 53 3.37 32.84 -2.20
CA HIS A 53 4.09 31.69 -1.71
C HIS A 53 4.11 30.55 -2.75
N ILE A 54 2.99 30.26 -3.40
CA ILE A 54 2.92 29.26 -4.46
C ILE A 54 3.89 29.62 -5.60
N ARG A 55 3.86 30.84 -6.10
CA ARG A 55 4.80 31.33 -7.15
C ARG A 55 6.27 31.24 -6.73
N LYS A 56 6.56 31.57 -5.46
CA LYS A 56 7.92 31.46 -4.91
C LYS A 56 8.39 30.00 -4.92
N VAL A 57 7.53 29.05 -4.55
CA VAL A 57 7.84 27.62 -4.58
C VAL A 57 8.10 27.16 -6.01
N VAL A 58 7.24 27.48 -6.98
CA VAL A 58 7.44 27.11 -8.39
C VAL A 58 8.82 27.57 -8.89
N LYS A 59 9.17 28.84 -8.66
CA LYS A 59 10.50 29.39 -9.04
C LYS A 59 11.66 28.69 -8.33
N ASN A 60 11.46 28.25 -7.08
CA ASN A 60 12.49 27.53 -6.34
C ASN A 60 12.69 26.12 -6.91
N VAL A 61 11.59 25.44 -7.28
CA VAL A 61 11.63 24.14 -7.95
C VAL A 61 12.38 24.25 -9.28
N GLU A 62 12.00 25.20 -10.14
CA GLU A 62 12.67 25.43 -11.44
C GLU A 62 14.18 25.64 -11.26
N ARG A 63 14.59 26.46 -10.29
CA ARG A 63 16.01 26.74 -10.01
C ARG A 63 16.72 25.51 -9.45
N ARG A 64 16.08 24.78 -8.53
CA ARG A 64 16.64 23.61 -7.88
C ARG A 64 16.86 22.48 -8.89
N GLU A 65 15.86 22.14 -9.68
CA GLU A 65 15.93 21.06 -10.65
C GLU A 65 16.82 21.42 -11.85
N GLY A 66 16.74 22.65 -12.35
CA GLY A 66 17.66 23.12 -13.41
C GLY A 66 19.13 23.13 -12.96
N GLY A 67 19.39 23.53 -11.70
CA GLY A 67 20.73 23.45 -11.11
C GLY A 67 21.19 22.01 -10.87
N TYR A 68 20.26 21.12 -10.56
CA TYR A 68 20.56 19.68 -10.40
C TYR A 68 20.93 19.04 -11.76
N GLU A 69 20.13 19.27 -12.79
CA GLU A 69 20.39 18.76 -14.14
C GLU A 69 21.69 19.30 -14.76
N ALA A 70 22.00 20.60 -14.57
CA ALA A 70 23.23 21.19 -15.07
C ALA A 70 24.51 20.63 -14.43
N ASN A 71 24.42 20.11 -13.20
CA ASN A 71 25.56 19.49 -12.50
C ASN A 71 25.71 17.99 -12.74
N PHE A 72 24.73 17.35 -13.37
CA PHE A 72 24.72 15.93 -13.67
C PHE A 72 24.54 15.73 -15.18
N ASN A 73 25.58 16.10 -15.95
CA ASN A 73 25.61 15.96 -17.43
C ASN A 73 25.56 14.51 -17.92
N ASP A 74 25.66 13.52 -17.04
CA ASP A 74 25.58 12.12 -17.43
C ASP A 74 24.18 11.57 -17.20
N HIS A 75 23.71 10.87 -18.21
CA HIS A 75 22.45 10.20 -18.30
C HIS A 75 22.10 9.45 -17.01
N LEU A 76 21.23 10.05 -16.20
CA LEU A 76 20.71 9.49 -14.97
C LEU A 76 19.66 8.40 -15.23
N SER A 77 19.91 7.55 -16.19
CA SER A 77 19.21 6.27 -16.25
C SER A 77 19.80 5.40 -15.16
N MET A 78 18.98 5.02 -14.18
CA MET A 78 19.36 3.90 -13.34
C MET A 78 19.57 2.72 -14.27
N ASP A 79 20.71 2.04 -14.13
CA ASP A 79 21.02 0.93 -15.00
C ASP A 79 19.90 -0.10 -14.97
N ILE A 80 19.37 -0.40 -16.15
CA ILE A 80 18.35 -1.43 -16.30
C ILE A 80 18.86 -2.72 -15.67
N GLY A 81 18.09 -3.27 -14.74
CA GLY A 81 18.47 -4.47 -14.00
C GLY A 81 19.14 -4.21 -12.67
N SER A 82 19.52 -2.96 -12.33
CA SER A 82 20.02 -2.64 -10.99
C SER A 82 18.96 -2.84 -9.91
N PRO A 83 19.35 -3.03 -8.64
CA PRO A 83 18.40 -3.09 -7.53
C PRO A 83 17.53 -1.83 -7.40
N GLU A 84 18.09 -0.66 -7.68
CA GLU A 84 17.37 0.62 -7.70
C GLU A 84 16.31 0.65 -8.80
N HIS A 85 16.61 0.12 -9.97
CA HIS A 85 15.64 -0.01 -11.06
C HIS A 85 14.48 -0.91 -10.66
N GLY A 86 14.73 -2.02 -9.96
CA GLY A 86 13.69 -2.88 -9.40
C GLY A 86 12.74 -2.16 -8.45
N LEU A 87 13.28 -1.36 -7.53
CA LEU A 87 12.48 -0.54 -6.61
C LEU A 87 11.65 0.51 -7.37
N LEU A 88 12.20 1.12 -8.40
CA LEU A 88 11.49 2.12 -9.22
C LEU A 88 10.35 1.49 -10.01
N ILE A 89 10.51 0.27 -10.54
CA ILE A 89 9.42 -0.46 -11.20
C ILE A 89 8.27 -0.67 -10.23
N ASP A 90 8.54 -1.24 -9.06
CA ASP A 90 7.50 -1.54 -8.05
C ASP A 90 6.81 -0.28 -7.48
N SER A 91 7.47 0.87 -7.57
CA SER A 91 7.01 2.15 -7.04
C SER A 91 6.79 3.21 -8.12
N GLN A 92 6.57 2.82 -9.36
CA GLN A 92 6.43 3.73 -10.49
C GLN A 92 5.19 4.61 -10.36
N LEU A 93 5.37 5.91 -10.59
CA LEU A 93 4.25 6.84 -10.76
C LEU A 93 3.65 6.64 -12.16
N SER A 94 2.34 6.42 -12.22
CA SER A 94 1.63 6.36 -13.50
C SER A 94 1.70 7.71 -14.22
N GLU A 95 1.97 7.69 -15.53
CA GLU A 95 2.07 8.89 -16.36
C GLU A 95 0.84 9.80 -16.26
N GLU A 96 -0.35 9.20 -16.17
CA GLU A 96 -1.61 9.94 -16.03
C GLU A 96 -1.69 10.79 -14.74
N LEU A 97 -0.86 10.47 -13.74
CA LEU A 97 -0.87 11.11 -12.42
C LEU A 97 0.19 12.20 -12.26
N TYR A 98 1.05 12.38 -13.25
CA TYR A 98 2.17 13.31 -13.17
C TYR A 98 1.73 14.75 -12.85
N SER A 99 0.71 15.26 -13.55
CA SER A 99 0.18 16.60 -13.29
C SER A 99 -0.35 16.74 -11.86
N LEU A 100 -1.07 15.73 -11.35
CA LEU A 100 -1.59 15.74 -9.98
C LEU A 100 -0.47 15.68 -8.94
N TYR A 101 0.57 14.91 -9.20
CA TYR A 101 1.78 14.84 -8.38
C TYR A 101 2.46 16.22 -8.27
N VAL A 102 2.72 16.89 -9.41
CA VAL A 102 3.36 18.22 -9.42
C VAL A 102 2.57 19.23 -8.59
N HIS A 103 1.24 19.25 -8.74
CA HIS A 103 0.39 20.13 -7.94
C HIS A 103 0.44 19.83 -6.44
N ALA A 104 0.37 18.54 -6.07
CA ALA A 104 0.44 18.13 -4.68
C ALA A 104 1.78 18.48 -4.03
N GLN A 105 2.88 18.32 -4.78
CA GLN A 105 4.22 18.68 -4.31
C GLN A 105 4.35 20.20 -4.09
N ILE A 106 3.88 21.02 -5.04
CA ILE A 106 3.88 22.47 -4.90
C ILE A 106 3.07 22.91 -3.68
N ILE A 107 1.88 22.35 -3.46
CA ILE A 107 1.03 22.65 -2.30
C ILE A 107 1.73 22.27 -0.99
N SER A 108 2.39 21.11 -0.95
CA SER A 108 3.14 20.66 0.22
C SER A 108 4.29 21.62 0.57
N GLU A 109 5.09 21.99 -0.42
CA GLU A 109 6.19 22.94 -0.24
C GLU A 109 5.70 24.34 0.10
N ALA A 110 4.58 24.79 -0.51
CA ALA A 110 3.96 26.09 -0.18
C ALA A 110 3.45 26.11 1.27
N SER A 111 2.89 25.00 1.78
CA SER A 111 2.48 24.89 3.19
C SER A 111 3.66 25.13 4.14
N TYR A 112 4.81 24.55 3.85
CA TYR A 112 6.05 24.77 4.61
C TYR A 112 6.56 26.21 4.46
N SER A 113 6.56 26.77 3.24
CA SER A 113 6.97 28.15 3.00
C SER A 113 6.12 29.16 3.78
N ILE A 114 4.80 28.99 3.79
CA ILE A 114 3.88 29.85 4.57
C ILE A 114 4.19 29.74 6.06
N ARG A 115 4.38 28.53 6.56
CA ARG A 115 4.75 28.31 7.97
C ARG A 115 6.05 29.02 8.33
N ARG A 116 7.08 28.86 7.54
CA ARG A 116 8.40 29.42 7.81
C ARG A 116 8.39 30.93 7.77
N ASP A 117 7.71 31.51 6.78
CA ASP A 117 7.79 32.95 6.50
C ASP A 117 6.72 33.75 7.26
N GLU A 118 5.57 33.16 7.60
CA GLU A 118 4.43 33.87 8.20
C GLU A 118 4.20 33.52 9.67
N CYS A 119 4.44 32.28 10.08
CA CYS A 119 4.22 31.85 11.46
C CYS A 119 5.15 30.71 11.90
N PRO A 120 6.27 31.01 12.57
CA PRO A 120 7.18 30.00 13.10
C PRO A 120 6.66 29.26 14.35
N SER A 121 5.40 29.45 14.78
CA SER A 121 4.87 28.78 15.96
C SER A 121 4.65 27.27 15.74
N TRP A 122 4.84 26.46 16.78
CA TRP A 122 4.65 25.01 16.75
C TRP A 122 3.19 24.54 16.45
N LYS A 123 2.21 25.46 16.51
CA LYS A 123 0.80 25.15 16.17
C LYS A 123 0.44 25.47 14.71
N ALA A 124 1.40 25.96 13.94
CA ALA A 124 1.15 26.46 12.58
C ALA A 124 0.55 25.43 11.64
N ALA A 125 0.99 24.16 11.72
CA ALA A 125 0.47 23.10 10.86
C ALA A 125 -1.01 22.81 11.08
N LYS A 126 -1.46 22.83 12.35
CA LYS A 126 -2.88 22.65 12.69
C LYS A 126 -3.74 23.81 12.22
N ASP A 127 -3.21 25.03 12.32
CA ASP A 127 -3.92 26.24 11.90
C ASP A 127 -3.99 26.36 10.37
N LEU A 128 -2.95 25.96 9.64
CA LEU A 128 -2.95 25.95 8.18
C LEU A 128 -4.01 24.99 7.59
N ARG A 129 -4.39 23.93 8.28
CA ARG A 129 -5.53 23.09 7.89
C ARG A 129 -6.88 23.82 7.87
N LYS A 130 -6.95 25.04 8.36
CA LYS A 130 -8.13 25.93 8.27
C LYS A 130 -8.07 26.85 7.05
N VAL A 131 -6.91 26.94 6.39
CA VAL A 131 -6.70 27.79 5.21
C VAL A 131 -7.02 27.01 3.94
N LYS A 132 -8.05 27.45 3.23
CA LYS A 132 -8.56 26.78 2.03
C LYS A 132 -7.74 27.15 0.78
N LEU A 133 -7.61 26.17 -0.12
CA LEU A 133 -7.00 26.34 -1.43
C LEU A 133 -7.95 26.96 -2.47
N ASP A 134 -9.29 26.90 -2.23
CA ASP A 134 -10.35 27.18 -3.20
C ASP A 134 -10.22 28.53 -3.93
N LYS A 135 -9.63 29.52 -3.29
CA LYS A 135 -9.44 30.85 -3.87
C LYS A 135 -8.03 31.11 -4.43
N THR A 136 -7.15 30.12 -4.39
CA THR A 136 -5.79 30.22 -4.91
C THR A 136 -5.70 29.67 -6.33
N SER A 137 -4.58 29.93 -7.01
CA SER A 137 -4.28 29.38 -8.33
C SER A 137 -4.26 27.84 -8.37
N MET A 138 -4.12 27.17 -7.21
CA MET A 138 -4.16 25.70 -7.08
C MET A 138 -5.55 25.15 -6.69
N GLY A 139 -6.53 26.04 -6.48
CA GLY A 139 -7.85 25.65 -5.95
C GLY A 139 -8.69 24.86 -6.93
N GLU A 140 -8.65 25.20 -8.20
CA GLU A 140 -9.47 24.55 -9.24
C GLU A 140 -9.24 23.05 -9.33
N MET A 141 -7.97 22.61 -9.30
CA MET A 141 -7.64 21.19 -9.34
C MET A 141 -8.18 20.45 -8.12
N CYS A 142 -8.02 20.98 -6.92
CA CYS A 142 -8.56 20.35 -5.72
C CYS A 142 -10.09 20.27 -5.75
N LEU A 143 -10.75 21.34 -6.19
CA LEU A 143 -12.20 21.37 -6.32
C LEU A 143 -12.71 20.36 -7.36
N SER A 144 -12.02 20.23 -8.50
CA SER A 144 -12.36 19.26 -9.51
C SER A 144 -12.15 17.82 -9.02
N LEU A 145 -11.10 17.58 -8.23
CA LEU A 145 -10.77 16.27 -7.69
C LEU A 145 -11.76 15.81 -6.60
N TYR A 146 -12.18 16.69 -5.69
CA TYR A 146 -12.93 16.32 -4.48
C TYR A 146 -14.37 16.84 -4.39
N TYR A 147 -14.73 17.86 -5.18
CA TYR A 147 -16.02 18.55 -5.04
C TYR A 147 -16.83 18.66 -6.33
N ASN A 148 -16.48 17.91 -7.37
CA ASN A 148 -17.25 17.89 -8.61
C ASN A 148 -18.60 17.15 -8.40
N LYS A 149 -19.68 17.93 -8.17
CA LYS A 149 -21.03 17.41 -7.93
C LYS A 149 -21.61 16.68 -9.15
N SER A 150 -21.09 16.94 -10.34
CA SER A 150 -21.59 16.35 -11.59
C SER A 150 -20.87 15.06 -11.97
N ALA A 151 -19.86 14.63 -11.23
CA ALA A 151 -18.99 13.51 -11.60
C ALA A 151 -19.71 12.19 -11.82
N CYS A 152 -20.84 11.96 -11.13
CA CYS A 152 -21.60 10.71 -11.21
C CYS A 152 -22.83 10.80 -12.14
N ILE A 153 -23.09 11.96 -12.74
CA ILE A 153 -24.23 12.15 -13.64
C ILE A 153 -23.95 11.42 -14.96
N GLY A 154 -24.90 10.59 -15.40
CA GLY A 154 -24.77 9.82 -16.63
C GLY A 154 -23.92 8.54 -16.52
N MET A 155 -23.34 8.23 -15.36
CA MET A 155 -22.63 6.96 -15.15
C MET A 155 -23.62 5.81 -14.91
N ASN A 156 -23.24 4.62 -15.35
CA ASN A 156 -23.96 3.40 -14.98
C ASN A 156 -23.63 3.00 -13.54
N LEU A 157 -24.45 3.48 -12.60
CA LEU A 157 -24.27 3.22 -11.16
C LEU A 157 -24.61 1.78 -10.72
N LYS A 158 -24.95 0.91 -11.64
CA LYS A 158 -25.11 -0.54 -11.38
C LYS A 158 -23.76 -1.19 -11.08
N TYR A 159 -22.70 -0.69 -11.71
CA TYR A 159 -21.34 -1.24 -11.60
C TYR A 159 -20.36 -0.26 -11.00
N ARG A 160 -19.24 -0.79 -10.49
CA ARG A 160 -18.12 0.01 -9.99
C ARG A 160 -17.42 0.73 -11.14
N SER A 161 -17.03 1.99 -10.92
CA SER A 161 -16.05 2.65 -11.79
C SER A 161 -14.68 1.96 -11.68
N PRO A 162 -13.81 2.07 -12.68
CA PRO A 162 -12.46 1.50 -12.60
C PRO A 162 -11.59 2.16 -11.51
N ASP A 163 -11.81 3.44 -11.25
CA ASP A 163 -11.01 4.24 -10.32
C ASP A 163 -11.61 4.39 -8.92
N GLY A 164 -12.71 3.68 -8.61
CA GLY A 164 -13.40 3.75 -7.33
C GLY A 164 -14.26 4.99 -7.12
N SER A 165 -14.32 5.93 -8.10
CA SER A 165 -15.22 7.09 -8.01
C SER A 165 -16.69 6.69 -8.00
N CYS A 166 -17.55 7.55 -7.46
CA CYS A 166 -19.01 7.33 -7.36
C CYS A 166 -19.44 6.08 -6.58
N ASN A 167 -18.54 5.44 -5.85
CA ASN A 167 -18.94 4.44 -4.87
C ASN A 167 -19.75 5.13 -3.76
N ASN A 168 -19.27 6.24 -3.23
CA ASN A 168 -20.05 7.08 -2.33
C ASN A 168 -20.75 8.19 -3.13
N LEU A 169 -22.10 8.21 -3.13
CA LEU A 169 -22.87 9.16 -3.93
C LEU A 169 -22.90 10.58 -3.35
N LYS A 170 -22.68 10.73 -2.03
CA LYS A 170 -22.58 12.05 -1.40
C LYS A 170 -21.19 12.65 -1.52
N ARG A 171 -20.17 11.81 -1.54
CA ARG A 171 -18.76 12.16 -1.67
C ARG A 171 -18.15 11.36 -2.81
N SER A 172 -18.48 11.74 -4.03
CA SER A 172 -18.22 10.97 -5.26
C SER A 172 -16.76 10.55 -5.46
N PHE A 173 -15.81 11.28 -4.89
CA PHE A 173 -14.38 11.00 -4.97
C PHE A 173 -13.79 10.33 -3.72
N SER A 174 -14.64 10.00 -2.74
CA SER A 174 -14.20 9.30 -1.54
C SER A 174 -13.77 7.88 -1.90
N GLY A 175 -12.53 7.52 -1.58
CA GLY A 175 -11.95 6.21 -1.90
C GLY A 175 -11.50 6.02 -3.35
N LYS A 176 -11.54 7.09 -4.16
CA LYS A 176 -10.99 7.07 -5.51
C LYS A 176 -9.48 6.85 -5.48
N ALA A 177 -8.95 6.10 -6.43
CA ALA A 177 -7.53 6.05 -6.73
C ALA A 177 -6.96 7.48 -6.86
N THR A 178 -5.71 7.70 -6.49
CA THR A 178 -5.06 9.01 -6.52
C THR A 178 -5.39 9.96 -5.36
N THR A 179 -6.25 9.54 -4.45
CA THR A 179 -6.54 10.32 -3.24
C THR A 179 -5.59 9.98 -2.09
N ALA A 180 -5.60 10.82 -1.06
CA ALA A 180 -4.70 10.67 0.07
C ALA A 180 -5.06 9.44 0.94
N TYR A 181 -4.03 8.78 1.46
CA TYR A 181 -4.21 7.86 2.59
C TYR A 181 -4.81 8.59 3.80
N LYS A 182 -5.63 7.90 4.56
CA LYS A 182 -6.20 8.42 5.81
C LYS A 182 -5.21 8.34 6.96
N ARG A 183 -5.07 9.40 7.72
CA ARG A 183 -4.33 9.36 8.98
C ARG A 183 -5.24 9.01 10.16
N LEU A 184 -4.86 8.00 10.93
CA LEU A 184 -5.51 7.63 12.18
C LEU A 184 -5.04 8.53 13.34
N LEU A 185 -3.76 8.94 13.29
CA LEU A 185 -3.14 9.89 14.22
C LEU A 185 -2.49 11.04 13.45
N TYR A 186 -2.18 12.12 14.12
CA TYR A 186 -1.48 13.27 13.54
C TYR A 186 -0.05 12.87 13.12
N PRO A 187 0.46 13.33 11.95
CA PRO A 187 1.78 12.92 11.49
C PRO A 187 2.92 13.41 12.41
N ASN A 188 3.93 12.58 12.55
CA ASN A 188 5.11 12.85 13.35
C ASN A 188 6.26 13.35 12.44
N TYR A 189 6.19 14.63 12.03
CA TYR A 189 7.26 15.34 11.32
C TYR A 189 7.97 16.31 12.26
N SER A 190 9.31 16.47 12.13
CA SER A 190 10.10 17.38 12.98
C SER A 190 9.68 18.85 12.83
N ASN A 191 9.38 19.27 11.60
CA ASN A 191 8.88 20.60 11.29
C ASN A 191 7.33 20.69 11.24
N GLU A 192 6.61 19.63 11.65
CA GLU A 192 5.16 19.45 11.58
C GLU A 192 4.57 19.33 10.16
N PHE A 193 5.36 19.46 9.08
CA PHE A 193 4.86 19.51 7.71
C PHE A 193 5.33 18.34 6.84
N ASN A 194 6.61 18.11 6.73
CA ASN A 194 7.16 17.14 5.80
C ASN A 194 8.58 16.67 6.13
N GLU A 195 9.23 17.26 7.11
CA GLU A 195 10.61 16.91 7.45
C GLU A 195 10.63 15.69 8.37
N VAL A 196 11.34 14.68 7.92
CA VAL A 196 11.60 13.50 8.74
C VAL A 196 12.49 13.92 9.90
N PRO A 197 12.22 13.51 11.13
CA PRO A 197 13.10 13.80 12.26
C PRO A 197 14.53 13.30 11.96
N GLU A 198 15.47 14.25 11.81
CA GLU A 198 16.83 13.95 11.35
C GLU A 198 17.66 13.23 12.40
N GLU A 199 18.52 12.34 11.90
CA GLU A 199 19.65 11.76 12.63
C GLU A 199 20.70 12.81 13.02
N TYR A 200 20.69 14.01 12.40
CA TYR A 200 21.82 14.93 12.33
C TYR A 200 22.01 15.84 13.55
N TYR A 201 20.96 16.10 14.35
CA TYR A 201 21.04 16.99 15.52
C TYR A 201 20.76 16.32 16.86
N SER A 202 20.41 15.05 16.82
CA SER A 202 20.28 14.25 18.03
C SER A 202 20.62 12.81 17.68
N ASP A 203 21.47 12.17 18.42
CA ASP A 203 21.84 10.75 18.40
C ASP A 203 20.63 9.81 18.64
N TYR A 204 19.42 10.19 18.24
CA TYR A 204 18.17 9.61 18.74
C TYR A 204 17.47 8.61 17.83
N ARG A 205 17.76 8.62 16.51
CA ARG A 205 17.19 7.65 15.59
C ARG A 205 18.28 7.01 14.74
N PRO A 206 18.61 5.74 14.98
CA PRO A 206 19.58 5.01 14.17
C PRO A 206 19.15 4.93 12.71
N SER A 207 20.09 4.81 11.78
CA SER A 207 19.78 4.48 10.39
C SER A 207 18.87 3.25 10.31
N PRO A 208 17.90 3.22 9.39
CA PRO A 208 17.07 2.03 9.18
C PRO A 208 17.89 0.75 8.96
N ARG A 209 19.07 0.84 8.32
CA ARG A 209 19.95 -0.31 8.14
C ARG A 209 20.56 -0.80 9.46
N ILE A 210 20.92 0.09 10.36
CA ILE A 210 21.37 -0.29 11.72
C ILE A 210 20.25 -1.07 12.43
N LEU A 211 19.03 -0.60 12.34
CA LEU A 211 17.88 -1.28 12.96
C LEU A 211 17.61 -2.64 12.31
N SER A 212 17.66 -2.72 10.98
CA SER A 212 17.50 -3.99 10.27
C SER A 212 18.56 -5.01 10.74
N VAL A 213 19.85 -4.65 10.71
CA VAL A 213 20.94 -5.54 11.14
C VAL A 213 20.83 -5.93 12.63
N ALA A 214 20.39 -4.98 13.49
CA ALA A 214 20.25 -5.24 14.93
C ALA A 214 19.07 -6.16 15.26
N PHE A 215 18.00 -6.10 14.48
CA PHE A 215 16.73 -6.74 14.82
C PHE A 215 16.41 -7.97 13.97
N VAL A 216 16.83 -7.98 12.71
CA VAL A 216 16.53 -9.09 11.80
C VAL A 216 17.57 -10.21 11.95
N LYS A 217 17.09 -11.43 11.89
CA LYS A 217 17.92 -12.62 11.76
C LYS A 217 17.46 -13.43 10.57
N ASP A 218 18.42 -14.02 9.84
CA ASP A 218 18.17 -14.97 8.78
C ASP A 218 18.02 -16.37 9.38
N GLU A 219 16.88 -16.63 9.93
CA GLU A 219 16.52 -17.92 10.53
C GLU A 219 15.16 -18.36 9.98
N HIS A 220 15.02 -19.65 9.69
CA HIS A 220 13.72 -20.21 9.31
C HIS A 220 12.85 -20.41 10.55
N SER A 221 11.66 -19.82 10.53
CA SER A 221 10.64 -19.96 11.56
C SER A 221 9.29 -20.30 10.93
N PRO A 222 9.12 -21.51 10.38
CA PRO A 222 7.87 -21.87 9.72
C PRO A 222 6.71 -21.86 10.72
N ASP A 223 5.55 -21.44 10.24
CA ASP A 223 4.31 -21.59 10.99
C ASP A 223 3.80 -23.02 10.84
N ASP A 224 3.47 -23.67 11.95
CA ASP A 224 3.10 -25.09 11.95
C ASP A 224 1.71 -25.36 11.33
N PHE A 225 0.88 -24.33 11.19
CA PHE A 225 -0.53 -24.47 10.82
C PHE A 225 -0.92 -23.73 9.54
N LYS A 226 -0.11 -22.79 9.07
CA LYS A 226 -0.47 -21.87 7.99
C LYS A 226 0.36 -22.11 6.74
N THR A 227 -0.32 -22.07 5.60
CA THR A 227 0.31 -22.27 4.30
C THR A 227 0.86 -20.97 3.73
N MET A 228 1.70 -21.08 2.72
CA MET A 228 2.22 -19.94 1.95
C MET A 228 1.11 -19.10 1.29
N ALA A 229 -0.09 -19.67 1.09
CA ALA A 229 -1.26 -18.91 0.63
C ALA A 229 -1.60 -17.72 1.55
N MET A 230 -1.33 -17.82 2.88
CA MET A 230 -1.54 -16.70 3.81
C MET A 230 -0.69 -15.49 3.40
N ALA A 231 0.61 -15.68 3.16
CA ALA A 231 1.52 -14.61 2.78
C ALA A 231 1.11 -13.97 1.44
N TYR A 232 0.89 -14.79 0.42
CA TYR A 232 0.57 -14.29 -0.92
C TYR A 232 -0.84 -13.70 -1.05
N TRP A 233 -1.82 -14.19 -0.27
CA TRP A 233 -3.12 -13.53 -0.18
C TRP A 233 -3.02 -12.17 0.50
N THR A 234 -2.21 -12.05 1.56
CA THR A 234 -1.94 -10.76 2.23
C THR A 234 -1.35 -9.74 1.25
N ILE A 235 -0.34 -10.14 0.47
CA ILE A 235 0.29 -9.27 -0.54
C ILE A 235 -0.74 -8.91 -1.64
N PHE A 236 -1.50 -9.89 -2.14
CA PHE A 236 -2.49 -9.71 -3.20
C PHE A 236 -3.59 -8.71 -2.80
N VAL A 237 -4.18 -8.88 -1.60
CA VAL A 237 -5.16 -7.93 -1.04
C VAL A 237 -4.51 -6.58 -0.73
N GLY A 238 -3.26 -6.59 -0.28
CA GLY A 238 -2.48 -5.38 -0.04
C GLY A 238 -2.29 -4.55 -1.32
N HIS A 239 -2.07 -5.20 -2.45
CA HIS A 239 -1.95 -4.55 -3.75
C HIS A 239 -3.30 -3.99 -4.26
N ASP A 240 -4.41 -4.60 -3.89
CA ASP A 240 -5.74 -4.04 -4.19
C ASP A 240 -6.02 -2.74 -3.42
N LEU A 241 -5.59 -2.69 -2.16
CA LEU A 241 -5.90 -1.58 -1.26
C LEU A 241 -4.89 -0.43 -1.32
N SER A 242 -3.64 -0.68 -1.74
CA SER A 242 -2.58 0.32 -1.64
C SER A 242 -1.50 0.17 -2.70
N HIS A 243 -1.12 1.33 -3.27
CA HIS A 243 0.06 1.48 -4.12
C HIS A 243 0.66 2.87 -3.92
N THR A 244 1.85 2.94 -3.34
CA THR A 244 2.56 4.19 -3.06
C THR A 244 3.71 4.37 -4.05
N ALA A 245 3.67 5.43 -4.86
CA ALA A 245 4.74 5.74 -5.80
C ALA A 245 5.86 6.56 -5.15
N ILE A 246 7.05 6.48 -5.74
CA ILE A 246 8.21 7.33 -5.43
C ILE A 246 8.13 8.60 -6.27
N SER A 247 8.47 9.74 -5.65
CA SER A 247 8.55 11.05 -6.30
C SER A 247 9.68 11.09 -7.33
N ILE A 248 9.41 11.78 -8.43
CA ILE A 248 10.33 12.03 -9.53
C ILE A 248 10.55 13.53 -9.70
N MET A 249 11.49 13.96 -10.52
CA MET A 249 11.70 15.38 -10.81
C MET A 249 10.48 15.98 -11.49
N MET A 250 10.07 17.17 -11.05
CA MET A 250 8.83 17.81 -11.49
C MET A 250 8.95 18.50 -12.87
N ILE A 251 10.14 18.67 -13.41
CA ILE A 251 10.35 19.30 -14.71
C ILE A 251 10.70 18.27 -15.77
N SER A 252 11.67 17.39 -15.47
CA SER A 252 12.18 16.43 -16.43
C SER A 252 11.46 15.07 -16.43
N ASN A 253 10.60 14.82 -15.45
CA ASN A 253 9.90 13.54 -15.25
C ASN A 253 10.88 12.34 -15.09
N ARG A 254 12.07 12.60 -14.55
CA ARG A 254 13.09 11.58 -14.34
C ARG A 254 13.21 11.19 -12.87
N PRO A 255 13.63 9.96 -12.57
CA PRO A 255 13.97 9.56 -11.20
C PRO A 255 15.05 10.48 -10.60
N VAL A 256 14.95 10.76 -9.32
CA VAL A 256 15.97 11.55 -8.59
C VAL A 256 17.09 10.60 -8.19
N ARG A 257 18.33 10.94 -8.48
CA ARG A 257 19.48 10.17 -8.01
C ARG A 257 19.77 10.51 -6.56
N CYS A 258 19.62 9.55 -5.66
CA CYS A 258 19.83 9.72 -4.23
C CYS A 258 21.18 9.18 -3.75
N CYS A 259 21.80 8.26 -4.50
CA CYS A 259 23.13 7.71 -4.24
C CYS A 259 24.09 8.02 -5.37
N HIS A 260 25.39 8.06 -5.07
CA HIS A 260 26.44 8.13 -6.10
C HIS A 260 26.48 6.80 -6.87
N GLU A 261 27.00 6.82 -8.11
CA GLU A 261 27.11 5.62 -8.98
C GLU A 261 27.86 4.46 -8.31
N SER A 262 28.93 4.78 -7.61
CA SER A 262 29.71 3.79 -6.89
C SER A 262 28.99 3.17 -5.68
N ARG A 263 27.84 3.73 -5.26
CA ARG A 263 27.15 3.41 -3.99
C ARG A 263 28.03 3.51 -2.73
N VAL A 264 29.30 3.83 -2.90
CA VAL A 264 30.31 3.91 -1.82
C VAL A 264 30.24 5.24 -1.08
N GLU A 265 29.77 6.29 -1.72
CA GLU A 265 29.68 7.61 -1.10
C GLU A 265 28.26 8.13 -1.16
N LEU A 266 27.78 8.57 0.00
CA LEU A 266 26.82 9.64 0.10
C LEU A 266 27.50 10.86 -0.49
N ASN A 267 27.04 11.45 -1.57
CA ASN A 267 27.69 12.51 -2.34
C ASN A 267 28.29 13.60 -1.42
N PRO A 268 29.56 13.54 -1.01
CA PRO A 268 30.11 14.44 0.00
C PRO A 268 30.20 15.85 -0.58
N GLY A 269 29.50 16.79 0.04
CA GLY A 269 29.56 18.20 -0.26
C GLY A 269 28.56 18.75 -1.27
N LYS A 270 27.68 17.96 -1.90
CA LYS A 270 26.56 18.44 -2.70
C LYS A 270 25.25 18.26 -1.93
N ARG A 271 24.40 19.29 -1.90
CA ARG A 271 23.07 19.20 -1.29
C ARG A 271 22.26 18.10 -1.98
N TYR A 272 21.79 17.13 -1.19
CA TYR A 272 20.83 16.14 -1.69
C TYR A 272 19.59 16.83 -2.24
N HIS A 273 18.99 16.24 -3.26
CA HIS A 273 17.68 16.66 -3.71
C HIS A 273 16.65 16.45 -2.57
N GLU A 274 15.74 17.40 -2.35
CA GLU A 274 14.74 17.34 -1.26
C GLU A 274 13.79 16.12 -1.36
N LEU A 275 13.72 15.51 -2.54
CA LEU A 275 12.97 14.27 -2.78
C LEU A 275 13.76 12.99 -2.42
N CYS A 276 15.01 13.12 -2.00
CA CYS A 276 15.84 12.01 -1.55
C CYS A 276 15.73 11.80 -0.05
N LEU A 277 15.66 10.54 0.34
CA LEU A 277 15.74 10.11 1.73
C LEU A 277 16.52 8.78 1.80
N ALA A 278 17.71 8.75 1.17
CA ALA A 278 18.54 7.55 1.07
C ALA A 278 18.85 6.95 2.45
N VAL A 279 18.86 5.63 2.53
CA VAL A 279 19.26 4.91 3.74
C VAL A 279 20.78 4.86 3.81
N LYS A 280 21.34 5.37 4.90
CA LYS A 280 22.78 5.27 5.18
C LYS A 280 23.13 3.85 5.63
N VAL A 281 24.12 3.25 5.00
CA VAL A 281 24.69 1.96 5.40
C VAL A 281 25.93 2.24 6.25
N PRO A 282 26.00 1.73 7.52
CA PRO A 282 27.12 1.99 8.40
C PRO A 282 28.40 1.33 7.91
N VAL A 283 29.55 1.86 8.35
CA VAL A 283 30.88 1.32 7.99
C VAL A 283 31.07 -0.09 8.52
N GLU A 284 30.43 -0.38 9.64
CA GLU A 284 30.48 -1.65 10.37
C GLU A 284 29.51 -2.70 9.83
N ASP A 285 28.74 -2.41 8.77
CA ASP A 285 27.84 -3.38 8.17
C ASP A 285 28.63 -4.56 7.59
N LEU A 286 28.42 -5.74 8.15
CA LEU A 286 29.19 -6.94 7.78
C LEU A 286 28.89 -7.47 6.40
N PHE A 287 27.72 -7.18 5.85
CA PHE A 287 27.31 -7.64 4.54
C PHE A 287 27.70 -6.65 3.42
N PHE A 288 27.24 -5.42 3.51
CA PHE A 288 27.52 -4.39 2.51
C PHE A 288 28.93 -3.84 2.60
N SER A 289 29.51 -3.86 3.80
CA SER A 289 30.90 -3.47 4.13
C SER A 289 31.38 -2.21 3.38
N ASN A 290 32.49 -2.28 2.61
CA ASN A 290 33.06 -1.15 1.88
C ASN A 290 32.40 -0.90 0.51
N ASN A 291 31.50 -1.78 0.04
CA ASN A 291 30.96 -1.74 -1.34
C ASN A 291 29.66 -0.93 -1.46
N VAL A 292 28.87 -0.82 -0.38
CA VAL A 292 27.62 -0.06 -0.37
C VAL A 292 27.53 0.78 0.89
N ARG A 293 27.42 2.10 0.73
CA ARG A 293 27.24 3.08 1.82
C ARG A 293 25.92 3.82 1.73
N CYS A 294 25.29 3.73 0.60
CA CYS A 294 24.06 4.41 0.28
C CYS A 294 23.09 3.43 -0.36
N MET A 295 21.93 3.24 0.25
CA MET A 295 20.81 2.50 -0.34
C MET A 295 19.78 3.50 -0.79
N TYR A 296 19.39 3.42 -2.07
CA TYR A 296 18.44 4.35 -2.67
C TYR A 296 17.09 4.34 -1.97
N TYR A 297 16.58 5.53 -1.67
CA TYR A 297 15.19 5.75 -1.31
C TYR A 297 14.76 7.15 -1.77
N GLY A 298 13.80 7.20 -2.70
CA GLY A 298 13.09 8.42 -3.08
C GLY A 298 11.84 8.59 -2.21
N ARG A 299 11.53 9.83 -1.84
CA ARG A 299 10.35 10.12 -1.02
C ARG A 299 9.06 9.80 -1.75
N SER A 300 8.07 9.36 -1.00
CA SER A 300 6.75 9.03 -1.54
C SER A 300 6.03 10.25 -2.12
N VAL A 301 5.29 10.02 -3.20
CA VAL A 301 4.48 11.02 -3.89
C VAL A 301 3.45 11.63 -2.93
N PRO A 302 3.40 12.97 -2.83
CA PRO A 302 2.39 13.64 -2.03
C PRO A 302 1.01 13.59 -2.70
N ALA A 303 -0.02 13.74 -1.88
CA ALA A 303 -1.41 13.87 -2.31
C ALA A 303 -1.93 15.27 -2.00
N VAL A 304 -2.84 15.75 -2.84
CA VAL A 304 -3.69 16.89 -2.50
C VAL A 304 -4.61 16.48 -1.35
N ARG A 305 -4.73 17.31 -0.33
CA ARG A 305 -5.56 17.03 0.84
C ARG A 305 -7.04 17.03 0.48
N SER A 306 -7.80 16.08 0.99
CA SER A 306 -9.23 15.91 0.66
C SER A 306 -10.13 17.07 1.15
N ASP A 307 -9.65 17.86 2.11
CA ASP A 307 -10.34 19.06 2.61
C ASP A 307 -9.96 20.33 1.85
N CYS A 308 -9.15 20.24 0.80
CA CYS A 308 -8.63 21.35 0.01
C CYS A 308 -8.00 22.45 0.87
N THR A 309 -7.14 22.07 1.79
CA THR A 309 -6.41 22.99 2.68
C THR A 309 -4.91 22.87 2.52
N PHE A 310 -4.18 23.89 2.95
CA PHE A 310 -2.76 23.74 3.26
C PHE A 310 -2.58 22.86 4.51
N GLY A 311 -1.37 22.39 4.77
CA GLY A 311 -1.08 21.60 5.96
C GLY A 311 0.03 20.56 5.75
N PRO A 312 0.15 19.59 6.67
CA PRO A 312 1.17 18.54 6.57
C PRO A 312 1.04 17.72 5.29
N LYS A 313 2.19 17.22 4.81
CA LYS A 313 2.26 16.32 3.64
C LYS A 313 1.40 15.09 3.88
N GLU A 314 0.51 14.80 2.94
CA GLU A 314 -0.19 13.53 2.81
C GLU A 314 0.41 12.73 1.66
N GLN A 315 0.31 11.42 1.67
CA GLN A 315 0.80 10.55 0.61
C GLN A 315 -0.36 10.03 -0.24
N MET A 316 -0.09 9.91 -1.56
CA MET A 316 -1.05 9.45 -2.56
C MET A 316 -1.14 7.94 -2.58
N ASN A 317 -2.36 7.42 -2.70
CA ASN A 317 -2.61 6.02 -3.05
C ASN A 317 -3.00 5.93 -4.53
N GLN A 318 -2.21 5.25 -5.35
CA GLN A 318 -2.53 5.02 -6.77
C GLN A 318 -3.59 3.92 -6.99
N ALA A 319 -3.75 2.99 -6.05
CA ALA A 319 -4.82 2.00 -6.07
C ALA A 319 -6.15 2.62 -5.62
N THR A 320 -7.26 1.96 -5.90
CA THR A 320 -8.54 2.29 -5.25
C THR A 320 -8.44 1.99 -3.75
N HIS A 321 -9.25 2.66 -2.95
CA HIS A 321 -9.30 2.38 -1.51
C HIS A 321 -10.35 1.30 -1.16
N TYR A 322 -10.80 0.55 -2.14
CA TYR A 322 -11.81 -0.51 -2.02
C TYR A 322 -11.21 -1.88 -2.29
N LEU A 323 -11.80 -2.91 -1.72
CA LEU A 323 -11.48 -4.29 -2.09
C LEU A 323 -12.33 -4.62 -3.33
N ASP A 324 -11.87 -4.18 -4.49
CA ASP A 324 -12.64 -4.17 -5.74
C ASP A 324 -11.96 -4.84 -6.94
N GLY A 325 -10.82 -5.48 -6.68
CA GLY A 325 -10.04 -6.20 -7.70
C GLY A 325 -9.22 -5.28 -8.59
N SER A 326 -8.88 -4.06 -8.13
CA SER A 326 -8.08 -3.11 -8.91
C SER A 326 -6.72 -3.68 -9.33
N MET A 327 -6.14 -4.59 -8.53
CA MET A 327 -4.90 -5.28 -8.87
C MET A 327 -5.06 -6.21 -10.11
N ILE A 328 -6.29 -6.64 -10.43
CA ILE A 328 -6.61 -7.44 -11.63
C ILE A 328 -7.02 -6.52 -12.79
N TYR A 329 -7.90 -5.54 -12.53
CA TYR A 329 -8.58 -4.75 -13.55
C TYR A 329 -7.96 -3.38 -13.81
N GLY A 330 -7.04 -2.93 -12.96
CA GLY A 330 -6.48 -1.57 -12.96
C GLY A 330 -7.33 -0.56 -12.20
N SER A 331 -6.69 0.56 -11.85
CA SER A 331 -7.29 1.68 -11.10
C SER A 331 -7.64 2.86 -12.00
N SER A 332 -7.63 2.70 -13.33
CA SER A 332 -8.03 3.72 -14.31
C SER A 332 -8.76 3.09 -15.48
N ALA A 333 -9.59 3.88 -16.15
CA ALA A 333 -10.32 3.42 -17.35
C ALA A 333 -9.36 2.99 -18.47
N LYS A 334 -8.23 3.70 -18.64
CA LYS A 334 -7.20 3.37 -19.63
C LYS A 334 -6.58 2.00 -19.33
N ARG A 335 -6.17 1.74 -18.07
CA ARG A 335 -5.57 0.45 -17.69
C ARG A 335 -6.58 -0.68 -17.86
N THR A 336 -7.83 -0.50 -17.44
CA THR A 336 -8.90 -1.50 -17.63
C THR A 336 -9.11 -1.80 -19.10
N TRP A 337 -9.15 -0.78 -19.97
CA TRP A 337 -9.32 -0.96 -21.41
C TRP A 337 -8.16 -1.75 -22.04
N LEU A 338 -6.92 -1.47 -21.65
CA LEU A 338 -5.72 -2.17 -22.15
C LEU A 338 -5.66 -3.66 -21.75
N LEU A 339 -6.45 -4.08 -20.78
CA LEU A 339 -6.50 -5.46 -20.30
C LEU A 339 -7.64 -6.28 -20.94
N ARG A 340 -8.53 -5.65 -21.72
CA ARG A 340 -9.72 -6.31 -22.30
C ARG A 340 -9.48 -6.74 -23.74
N THR A 341 -10.13 -7.83 -24.13
CA THR A 341 -10.26 -8.23 -25.55
C THR A 341 -11.27 -7.37 -26.28
N ASN A 342 -12.24 -6.75 -25.56
CA ASN A 342 -13.46 -6.11 -26.08
C ASN A 342 -14.31 -7.10 -26.90
N LEU A 343 -14.27 -8.36 -26.52
CA LEU A 343 -15.06 -9.45 -27.10
C LEU A 343 -15.48 -10.42 -25.99
N ASP A 344 -16.77 -10.71 -25.90
CA ASP A 344 -17.38 -11.65 -24.94
C ASP A 344 -17.00 -11.37 -23.47
N GLY A 345 -16.74 -10.12 -23.13
CA GLY A 345 -16.38 -9.68 -21.79
C GLY A 345 -15.06 -10.21 -21.25
N GLN A 346 -14.17 -10.75 -22.08
CA GLN A 346 -12.95 -11.42 -21.65
C GLN A 346 -11.79 -10.45 -21.47
N LEU A 347 -10.85 -10.82 -20.58
CA LEU A 347 -9.53 -10.22 -20.44
C LEU A 347 -8.57 -10.85 -21.46
N LEU A 348 -7.59 -10.03 -21.90
CA LEU A 348 -6.51 -10.46 -22.78
C LEU A 348 -5.67 -11.57 -22.13
N THR A 349 -5.17 -12.47 -22.96
CA THR A 349 -4.30 -13.58 -22.54
C THR A 349 -3.13 -13.74 -23.50
N SER A 350 -2.06 -14.37 -23.02
CA SER A 350 -0.95 -14.89 -23.83
C SER A 350 -0.87 -16.41 -23.72
N MET A 351 -0.29 -17.05 -24.75
CA MET A 351 -0.09 -18.50 -24.81
C MET A 351 1.37 -18.84 -24.51
N GLY A 352 1.85 -18.65 -23.26
CA GLY A 352 3.22 -18.97 -22.90
C GLY A 352 4.29 -18.19 -23.70
N CYS A 353 5.57 -18.39 -23.39
CA CYS A 353 6.67 -17.68 -24.06
C CYS A 353 6.95 -18.12 -25.51
N ASP A 354 6.30 -19.18 -25.98
CA ASP A 354 6.49 -19.71 -27.33
C ASP A 354 5.39 -19.19 -28.26
N ASN A 355 5.67 -18.11 -28.98
CA ASN A 355 4.80 -17.50 -30.00
C ASN A 355 4.41 -18.41 -31.18
N LYS A 356 4.56 -19.73 -31.06
CA LYS A 356 4.43 -20.66 -32.19
C LYS A 356 3.08 -21.38 -32.34
N SER A 357 2.14 -21.19 -31.41
CA SER A 357 0.84 -21.87 -31.51
C SER A 357 -0.33 -20.88 -31.32
N HIS A 358 -0.62 -20.13 -32.35
CA HIS A 358 -1.89 -19.39 -32.43
C HIS A 358 -3.04 -20.38 -32.64
N GLY A 359 -3.94 -20.51 -31.65
CA GLY A 359 -5.29 -21.01 -31.92
C GLY A 359 -5.74 -22.30 -31.25
N ASP A 360 -4.97 -22.93 -30.34
CA ASP A 360 -5.46 -24.10 -29.61
C ASP A 360 -6.17 -23.66 -28.30
N PRO A 361 -7.52 -23.78 -28.21
CA PRO A 361 -8.28 -23.41 -27.02
C PRO A 361 -8.02 -24.33 -25.81
N LEU A 362 -7.26 -25.39 -25.98
CA LEU A 362 -6.88 -26.34 -24.93
C LEU A 362 -5.54 -25.99 -24.24
N GLN A 363 -4.82 -24.97 -24.76
CA GLN A 363 -3.55 -24.57 -24.16
C GLN A 363 -3.75 -23.64 -22.94
N PRO A 364 -2.90 -23.76 -21.89
CA PRO A 364 -2.97 -22.90 -20.72
C PRO A 364 -2.81 -21.42 -21.09
N GLN A 365 -3.73 -20.57 -20.62
CA GLN A 365 -3.72 -19.13 -20.83
C GLN A 365 -2.98 -18.45 -19.69
N TYR A 366 -2.08 -17.53 -20.02
CA TYR A 366 -1.36 -16.65 -19.07
C TYR A 366 -1.79 -15.20 -19.27
N MET A 367 -1.43 -14.32 -18.35
CA MET A 367 -1.64 -12.89 -18.50
C MET A 367 -0.99 -12.37 -19.79
N PRO A 368 -1.53 -11.32 -20.45
CA PRO A 368 -0.90 -10.73 -21.63
C PRO A 368 0.50 -10.20 -21.29
N LEU A 369 1.36 -10.17 -22.27
CA LEU A 369 2.71 -9.64 -22.11
C LEU A 369 2.68 -8.11 -22.16
N GLU A 370 3.54 -7.45 -21.40
CA GLU A 370 3.76 -6.02 -21.48
C GLU A 370 4.56 -5.70 -22.73
N ASP A 371 4.38 -4.51 -23.32
CA ASP A 371 5.13 -4.12 -24.51
C ASP A 371 6.63 -4.01 -24.21
N THR A 372 7.47 -4.44 -25.15
CA THR A 372 8.94 -4.51 -25.00
C THR A 372 9.60 -3.15 -24.81
N GLU A 373 8.90 -2.07 -25.17
CA GLU A 373 9.35 -0.68 -24.97
C GLU A 373 9.09 -0.17 -23.53
N SER A 374 8.24 -0.86 -22.76
CA SER A 374 8.06 -0.53 -21.36
C SER A 374 9.23 -1.09 -20.54
N ASN A 375 9.88 -0.23 -19.74
CA ASN A 375 10.90 -0.66 -18.76
C ASN A 375 10.27 -1.41 -17.57
N ALA A 376 9.14 -2.09 -17.78
CA ALA A 376 8.37 -2.77 -16.75
C ALA A 376 9.03 -4.06 -16.24
N CYS A 377 10.05 -4.56 -16.94
CA CYS A 377 10.84 -5.70 -16.52
C CYS A 377 12.24 -5.26 -16.12
N GLN A 378 12.68 -5.71 -14.98
CA GLN A 378 14.01 -5.38 -14.43
C GLN A 378 15.16 -5.80 -15.35
N TYR A 379 14.97 -6.80 -16.22
CA TYR A 379 16.03 -7.36 -17.06
C TYR A 379 15.56 -7.41 -18.51
N GLY A 380 16.06 -6.52 -19.35
CA GLY A 380 15.69 -6.23 -20.73
C GLY A 380 15.58 -7.38 -21.75
N SER A 381 15.71 -8.61 -21.33
CA SER A 381 15.46 -9.84 -22.14
C SER A 381 14.25 -10.63 -21.65
N GLY A 382 13.63 -10.23 -20.54
CA GLY A 382 12.48 -10.90 -19.96
C GLY A 382 11.18 -10.21 -20.36
N THR A 383 10.18 -10.98 -20.74
CA THR A 383 8.83 -10.51 -20.94
C THR A 383 8.11 -10.48 -19.60
N CYS A 384 7.59 -9.32 -19.20
CA CYS A 384 6.69 -9.19 -18.04
C CYS A 384 5.25 -9.35 -18.45
N TYR A 385 4.44 -9.80 -17.52
CA TYR A 385 3.01 -9.86 -17.69
C TYR A 385 2.35 -8.52 -17.41
N ARG A 386 1.34 -8.19 -18.18
CA ARG A 386 0.46 -7.04 -17.98
C ARG A 386 -0.70 -7.45 -17.08
N ALA A 387 -0.83 -6.79 -15.92
CA ALA A 387 -1.94 -6.96 -14.97
C ALA A 387 -2.54 -5.59 -14.61
N GLY A 388 -3.54 -5.57 -13.75
CA GLY A 388 -4.07 -4.32 -13.19
C GLY A 388 -3.04 -3.56 -12.38
N ASP A 389 -2.23 -4.29 -11.61
CA ASP A 389 -1.11 -3.77 -10.83
C ASP A 389 0.23 -4.26 -11.40
N ILE A 390 1.19 -3.36 -11.54
CA ILE A 390 2.51 -3.65 -12.12
C ILE A 390 3.32 -4.63 -11.26
N ARG A 391 3.11 -4.65 -9.95
CA ARG A 391 3.79 -5.52 -8.98
C ARG A 391 3.41 -7.01 -9.11
N ALA A 392 2.48 -7.35 -10.00
CA ALA A 392 2.12 -8.74 -10.31
C ALA A 392 3.31 -9.61 -10.73
N ASN A 393 4.40 -8.99 -11.19
CA ASN A 393 5.61 -9.66 -11.67
C ASN A 393 6.68 -9.87 -10.58
N GLY A 394 6.54 -9.26 -9.42
CA GLY A 394 7.56 -9.21 -8.38
C GLY A 394 7.94 -10.59 -7.83
N LEU A 395 6.95 -11.37 -7.47
CA LEU A 395 7.11 -12.68 -6.82
C LEU A 395 6.41 -13.78 -7.64
N PRO A 396 7.04 -14.96 -7.85
CA PRO A 396 6.46 -16.02 -8.69
C PRO A 396 5.06 -16.47 -8.29
N GLN A 397 4.84 -16.71 -7.00
CA GLN A 397 3.54 -17.18 -6.50
C GLN A 397 2.49 -16.05 -6.55
N LEU A 398 2.91 -14.78 -6.51
CA LEU A 398 2.02 -13.65 -6.73
C LEU A 398 1.57 -13.60 -8.21
N THR A 399 2.50 -13.84 -9.14
CA THR A 399 2.17 -13.97 -10.57
C THR A 399 1.20 -15.12 -10.82
N VAL A 400 1.35 -16.24 -10.10
CA VAL A 400 0.38 -17.35 -10.11
C VAL A 400 -0.99 -16.87 -9.67
N MET A 401 -1.08 -16.15 -8.55
CA MET A 401 -2.36 -15.62 -8.04
C MET A 401 -3.05 -14.72 -9.08
N HIS A 402 -2.32 -13.77 -9.67
CA HIS A 402 -2.87 -12.89 -10.73
C HIS A 402 -3.35 -13.70 -11.95
N THR A 403 -2.59 -14.72 -12.37
CA THR A 403 -2.97 -15.59 -13.48
C THR A 403 -4.24 -16.36 -13.18
N LEU A 404 -4.38 -16.94 -11.98
CA LEU A 404 -5.59 -17.68 -11.58
C LEU A 404 -6.83 -16.78 -11.58
N TRP A 405 -6.72 -15.55 -11.07
CA TRP A 405 -7.85 -14.63 -11.03
C TRP A 405 -8.21 -14.05 -12.41
N MET A 406 -7.25 -13.84 -13.29
CA MET A 406 -7.53 -13.51 -14.69
C MET A 406 -8.27 -14.66 -15.39
N ARG A 407 -7.83 -15.91 -15.18
CA ARG A 407 -8.51 -17.10 -15.70
C ARG A 407 -9.92 -17.26 -15.15
N GLU A 408 -10.11 -17.01 -13.84
CA GLU A 408 -11.43 -17.04 -13.20
C GLU A 408 -12.39 -16.04 -13.85
N HIS A 409 -11.92 -14.81 -14.11
CA HIS A 409 -12.72 -13.84 -14.85
C HIS A 409 -13.14 -14.37 -16.22
N ASN A 410 -12.21 -14.89 -17.01
CA ASN A 410 -12.49 -15.40 -18.35
C ASN A 410 -13.40 -16.63 -18.35
N ARG A 411 -13.22 -17.54 -17.34
CA ARG A 411 -14.10 -18.67 -17.12
C ARG A 411 -15.54 -18.23 -16.85
N LEU A 412 -15.73 -17.26 -15.96
CA LEU A 412 -17.04 -16.71 -15.63
C LEU A 412 -17.65 -15.95 -16.82
N ALA A 413 -16.87 -15.18 -17.57
CA ALA A 413 -17.33 -14.47 -18.76
C ALA A 413 -17.88 -15.45 -19.80
N LYS A 414 -17.16 -16.57 -20.09
CA LYS A 414 -17.62 -17.62 -20.98
C LYS A 414 -18.93 -18.28 -20.51
N LEU A 415 -19.04 -18.57 -19.22
CA LEU A 415 -20.25 -19.18 -18.66
C LEU A 415 -21.45 -18.19 -18.71
N LEU A 416 -21.22 -16.91 -18.40
CA LEU A 416 -22.26 -15.87 -18.46
C LEU A 416 -22.74 -15.64 -19.91
N SER A 417 -21.83 -15.58 -20.88
CA SER A 417 -22.17 -15.49 -22.31
C SER A 417 -23.01 -16.68 -22.77
N HIS A 418 -22.68 -17.91 -22.30
CA HIS A 418 -23.42 -19.11 -22.64
C HIS A 418 -24.88 -19.09 -22.12
N VAL A 419 -25.06 -18.69 -20.85
CA VAL A 419 -26.43 -18.66 -20.24
C VAL A 419 -27.22 -17.41 -20.62
N ASN A 420 -26.60 -16.39 -21.21
CA ASN A 420 -27.20 -15.14 -21.65
C ASN A 420 -26.65 -14.69 -23.03
N PRO A 421 -26.97 -15.40 -24.12
CA PRO A 421 -26.42 -15.10 -25.45
C PRO A 421 -26.79 -13.71 -25.98
N HIS A 422 -27.75 -13.02 -25.36
CA HIS A 422 -28.21 -11.69 -25.70
C HIS A 422 -27.47 -10.55 -24.97
N TRP A 423 -26.55 -10.87 -24.04
CA TRP A 423 -25.74 -9.87 -23.38
C TRP A 423 -24.61 -9.40 -24.28
N ASP A 424 -24.34 -8.09 -24.26
CA ASP A 424 -23.20 -7.49 -24.94
C ASP A 424 -21.88 -7.70 -24.16
N ASP A 425 -20.78 -7.39 -24.81
CA ASP A 425 -19.42 -7.50 -24.23
C ASP A 425 -19.28 -6.76 -22.89
N GLU A 426 -19.77 -5.51 -22.82
CA GLU A 426 -19.64 -4.71 -21.61
C GLU A 426 -20.43 -5.31 -20.45
N ARG A 427 -21.62 -5.80 -20.69
CA ARG A 427 -22.45 -6.42 -19.65
C ARG A 427 -21.82 -7.71 -19.13
N ILE A 428 -21.32 -8.57 -20.01
CA ILE A 428 -20.65 -9.81 -19.64
C ILE A 428 -19.42 -9.47 -18.78
N PHE A 429 -18.59 -8.51 -19.22
CA PHE A 429 -17.42 -8.06 -18.49
C PHE A 429 -17.76 -7.57 -17.08
N GLN A 430 -18.76 -6.70 -16.96
CA GLN A 430 -19.12 -6.11 -15.68
C GLN A 430 -19.75 -7.11 -14.70
N GLU A 431 -20.56 -8.04 -15.18
CA GLU A 431 -21.13 -9.10 -14.32
C GLU A 431 -20.04 -10.11 -13.90
N ALA A 432 -19.13 -10.49 -14.80
CA ALA A 432 -17.96 -11.32 -14.43
C ALA A 432 -17.07 -10.62 -13.40
N ARG A 433 -16.71 -9.35 -13.61
CA ARG A 433 -15.95 -8.52 -12.66
C ARG A 433 -16.64 -8.45 -11.29
N LYS A 434 -17.97 -8.29 -11.28
CA LYS A 434 -18.79 -8.23 -10.07
C LYS A 434 -18.71 -9.53 -9.26
N ILE A 435 -18.76 -10.70 -9.93
CA ILE A 435 -18.65 -12.03 -9.29
C ILE A 435 -17.23 -12.23 -8.75
N VAL A 436 -16.20 -11.91 -9.54
CA VAL A 436 -14.78 -12.01 -9.12
C VAL A 436 -14.52 -11.13 -7.89
N THR A 437 -14.93 -9.87 -7.92
CA THR A 437 -14.79 -8.96 -6.78
C THR A 437 -15.51 -9.50 -5.53
N ALA A 438 -16.73 -9.99 -5.69
CA ALA A 438 -17.49 -10.61 -4.61
C ALA A 438 -16.78 -11.84 -4.01
N SER A 439 -16.15 -12.65 -4.87
CA SER A 439 -15.37 -13.81 -4.45
C SER A 439 -14.13 -13.42 -3.65
N ILE A 440 -13.40 -12.38 -4.08
CA ILE A 440 -12.24 -11.83 -3.34
C ILE A 440 -12.69 -11.30 -1.97
N GLN A 441 -13.79 -10.52 -1.95
CA GLN A 441 -14.37 -10.02 -0.69
C GLN A 441 -14.77 -11.17 0.24
N HIS A 442 -15.45 -12.18 -0.29
CA HIS A 442 -15.88 -13.33 0.50
C HIS A 442 -14.71 -14.10 1.09
N ILE A 443 -13.73 -14.50 0.28
CA ILE A 443 -12.54 -15.23 0.74
C ILE A 443 -11.77 -14.42 1.80
N THR A 444 -11.62 -13.10 1.57
CA THR A 444 -10.91 -12.23 2.52
C THR A 444 -11.57 -12.23 3.89
N TYR A 445 -12.89 -12.08 3.96
CA TYR A 445 -13.60 -11.98 5.24
C TYR A 445 -13.98 -13.33 5.86
N ALA A 446 -14.26 -14.36 5.03
CA ALA A 446 -14.70 -15.68 5.52
C ALA A 446 -13.55 -16.64 5.79
N GLU A 447 -12.40 -16.49 5.12
CA GLU A 447 -11.29 -17.43 5.25
C GLU A 447 -10.01 -16.76 5.80
N TRP A 448 -9.54 -15.68 5.16
CA TRP A 448 -8.23 -15.09 5.47
C TRP A 448 -8.23 -14.29 6.78
N LEU A 449 -9.17 -13.36 7.00
CA LEU A 449 -9.24 -12.56 8.24
C LEU A 449 -9.39 -13.44 9.49
N PRO A 450 -10.28 -14.46 9.51
CA PRO A 450 -10.35 -15.39 10.64
C PRO A 450 -9.05 -16.17 10.87
N ALA A 451 -8.35 -16.57 9.79
CA ALA A 451 -7.08 -17.29 9.90
C ALA A 451 -5.93 -16.40 10.40
N LEU A 452 -5.97 -15.09 10.12
CA LEU A 452 -4.96 -14.11 10.54
C LEU A 452 -5.22 -13.57 11.95
N LEU A 453 -6.46 -13.18 12.24
CA LEU A 453 -6.82 -12.44 13.47
C LEU A 453 -7.44 -13.31 14.56
N GLY A 454 -7.79 -14.55 14.24
CA GLY A 454 -8.54 -15.46 15.11
C GLY A 454 -10.06 -15.46 14.84
N GLU A 455 -10.68 -16.65 14.82
CA GLU A 455 -12.11 -16.82 14.50
C GLU A 455 -13.00 -16.10 15.51
N ASN A 456 -12.70 -16.22 16.81
CA ASN A 456 -13.48 -15.56 17.87
C ASN A 456 -13.34 -14.04 17.81
N TYR A 457 -12.13 -13.54 17.56
CA TYR A 457 -11.89 -12.10 17.45
C TYR A 457 -12.67 -11.50 16.28
N THR A 458 -12.65 -12.11 15.11
CA THR A 458 -13.38 -11.61 13.92
C THR A 458 -14.89 -11.60 14.16
N ARG A 459 -15.43 -12.65 14.81
CA ARG A 459 -16.84 -12.77 15.15
C ARG A 459 -17.30 -11.63 16.07
N TRP A 460 -16.59 -11.38 17.15
CA TRP A 460 -17.00 -10.40 18.17
C TRP A 460 -16.65 -8.96 17.83
N ASN A 461 -15.85 -8.74 16.82
CA ASN A 461 -15.35 -7.41 16.44
C ASN A 461 -15.90 -6.88 15.11
N GLY A 462 -17.03 -7.41 14.63
CA GLY A 462 -17.77 -6.87 13.50
C GLY A 462 -17.21 -7.20 12.10
N LEU A 463 -16.33 -8.20 12.02
CA LEU A 463 -15.76 -8.67 10.74
C LEU A 463 -16.50 -9.91 10.19
N GLU A 464 -17.32 -10.58 11.01
CA GLU A 464 -18.08 -11.74 10.58
C GLU A 464 -19.13 -11.37 9.53
N LEU A 465 -19.25 -12.22 8.53
CA LEU A 465 -20.25 -12.08 7.46
C LEU A 465 -21.56 -12.80 7.83
N PRO A 466 -22.74 -12.28 7.46
CA PRO A 466 -23.99 -12.98 7.65
C PRO A 466 -24.02 -14.26 6.80
N THR A 467 -24.41 -15.37 7.41
CA THR A 467 -24.55 -16.67 6.73
C THR A 467 -25.82 -16.76 5.88
N LYS A 468 -26.84 -15.94 6.15
CA LYS A 468 -28.12 -15.88 5.43
C LYS A 468 -28.60 -14.43 5.33
N GLY A 469 -29.44 -14.15 4.34
CA GLY A 469 -30.01 -12.83 4.09
C GLY A 469 -28.96 -11.78 3.70
N TYR A 470 -29.36 -10.52 3.73
CA TYR A 470 -28.51 -9.40 3.37
C TYR A 470 -27.90 -8.71 4.60
N SER A 471 -26.74 -8.09 4.40
CA SER A 471 -26.13 -7.18 5.37
C SER A 471 -26.75 -5.79 5.28
N ASN A 472 -26.76 -5.06 6.39
CA ASN A 472 -27.06 -3.63 6.45
C ASN A 472 -25.84 -2.80 6.87
N ALA A 473 -24.64 -3.33 6.67
CA ALA A 473 -23.40 -2.73 7.18
C ALA A 473 -22.99 -1.43 6.47
N TYR A 474 -23.51 -1.15 5.27
CA TYR A 474 -23.12 0.06 4.53
C TYR A 474 -23.47 1.34 5.29
N ASN A 475 -22.49 2.22 5.39
CA ASN A 475 -22.63 3.54 5.98
C ASN A 475 -21.93 4.59 5.11
N GLU A 476 -22.73 5.44 4.44
CA GLU A 476 -22.25 6.49 3.54
C GLU A 476 -21.41 7.59 4.24
N THR A 477 -21.46 7.68 5.57
CA THR A 477 -20.63 8.63 6.33
C THR A 477 -19.23 8.10 6.62
N THR A 478 -19.04 6.78 6.50
CA THR A 478 -17.73 6.14 6.70
C THR A 478 -16.78 6.54 5.56
N ASP A 479 -15.56 6.90 5.95
CA ASP A 479 -14.49 7.22 5.01
C ASP A 479 -13.80 5.93 4.56
N PRO A 480 -13.84 5.57 3.26
CA PRO A 480 -13.23 4.34 2.73
C PRO A 480 -11.70 4.40 2.67
N SER A 481 -11.11 5.60 2.78
CA SER A 481 -9.68 5.77 2.52
C SER A 481 -8.82 4.83 3.36
N VAL A 482 -7.93 4.10 2.72
CA VAL A 482 -6.99 3.20 3.40
C VAL A 482 -6.11 4.01 4.35
N SER A 483 -5.90 3.49 5.58
CA SER A 483 -5.08 4.21 6.54
C SER A 483 -3.60 4.14 6.19
N ASN A 484 -2.91 5.29 6.31
CA ASN A 484 -1.48 5.40 6.06
C ASN A 484 -0.67 4.43 6.94
N SER A 485 -1.04 4.32 8.22
CA SER A 485 -0.41 3.39 9.14
C SER A 485 -0.62 1.91 8.76
N PHE A 486 -1.81 1.54 8.26
CA PHE A 486 -2.04 0.19 7.76
C PHE A 486 -1.19 -0.11 6.53
N ALA A 487 -1.26 0.74 5.51
CA ALA A 487 -0.56 0.52 4.24
C ALA A 487 0.98 0.51 4.39
N THR A 488 1.52 1.37 5.28
CA THR A 488 2.95 1.66 5.35
C THR A 488 3.69 0.92 6.47
N ALA A 489 3.02 0.71 7.61
CA ALA A 489 3.68 0.18 8.80
C ALA A 489 3.14 -1.18 9.26
N ILE A 490 1.91 -1.56 8.86
CA ILE A 490 1.34 -2.84 9.26
C ILE A 490 1.42 -3.85 8.13
N LEU A 491 0.89 -3.55 6.94
CA LEU A 491 0.88 -4.48 5.80
C LEU A 491 2.25 -5.10 5.47
N PRO A 492 3.40 -4.40 5.64
CA PRO A 492 4.73 -4.98 5.45
C PRO A 492 5.06 -6.21 6.31
N PHE A 493 4.25 -6.56 7.32
CA PHE A 493 4.42 -7.81 8.06
C PHE A 493 4.44 -9.03 7.12
N ALA A 494 3.77 -8.94 5.96
CA ALA A 494 3.75 -9.99 4.96
C ALA A 494 5.15 -10.39 4.46
N ASN A 495 6.12 -9.47 4.52
CA ASN A 495 7.50 -9.73 4.09
C ASN A 495 8.21 -10.75 5.01
N SER A 496 7.91 -10.76 6.32
CA SER A 496 8.46 -11.76 7.24
C SER A 496 7.92 -13.17 6.99
N MET A 497 6.76 -13.28 6.35
CA MET A 497 6.10 -14.56 6.06
C MET A 497 6.70 -15.30 4.86
N LEU A 498 7.58 -14.64 4.07
CA LEU A 498 8.13 -15.20 2.84
C LEU A 498 9.32 -16.13 3.15
N SER A 499 9.45 -17.17 2.33
CA SER A 499 10.58 -18.10 2.38
C SER A 499 11.56 -17.82 1.23
N ASP A 500 12.85 -18.01 1.47
CA ASP A 500 13.89 -18.00 0.43
C ASP A 500 13.70 -19.11 -0.60
N THR A 501 13.10 -20.21 -0.15
CA THR A 501 12.88 -21.40 -0.97
C THR A 501 11.44 -21.51 -1.41
N ILE A 502 11.24 -21.66 -2.72
CA ILE A 502 9.96 -21.94 -3.36
C ILE A 502 9.90 -23.43 -3.62
N SER A 503 9.11 -24.16 -2.85
CA SER A 503 8.98 -25.61 -3.00
C SER A 503 7.94 -25.97 -4.05
N LEU A 504 8.31 -26.85 -4.97
CA LEU A 504 7.47 -27.39 -6.03
C LEU A 504 6.90 -28.73 -5.60
N TYR A 505 5.58 -28.84 -5.51
CA TYR A 505 4.92 -30.06 -5.00
C TYR A 505 4.25 -30.89 -6.11
N THR A 506 4.39 -32.21 -5.99
CA THR A 506 3.62 -33.16 -6.79
C THR A 506 2.15 -33.19 -6.36
N GLU A 507 1.29 -33.89 -7.08
CA GLU A 507 -0.12 -34.11 -6.70
C GLU A 507 -0.29 -34.74 -5.32
N HIS A 508 0.63 -35.62 -4.94
CA HIS A 508 0.66 -36.27 -3.62
C HIS A 508 1.29 -35.45 -2.51
N ARG A 509 1.50 -34.14 -2.76
CA ARG A 509 2.08 -33.18 -1.80
C ARG A 509 3.50 -33.55 -1.33
N VAL A 510 4.27 -34.21 -2.21
CA VAL A 510 5.69 -34.47 -2.02
C VAL A 510 6.49 -33.39 -2.76
N ILE A 511 7.55 -32.89 -2.13
CA ILE A 511 8.46 -31.94 -2.77
C ILE A 511 9.19 -32.64 -3.92
N ASN A 512 9.05 -32.13 -5.13
CA ASN A 512 9.71 -32.62 -6.34
C ASN A 512 10.99 -31.85 -6.65
N ALA A 513 10.96 -30.53 -6.40
CA ALA A 513 12.08 -29.62 -6.60
C ALA A 513 11.91 -28.39 -5.74
N SER A 514 12.96 -27.58 -5.64
CA SER A 514 12.93 -26.30 -4.96
C SER A 514 13.65 -25.25 -5.82
N LEU A 515 13.13 -24.03 -5.82
CA LEU A 515 13.68 -22.87 -6.52
C LEU A 515 14.10 -21.82 -5.49
N SER A 516 15.15 -21.05 -5.80
CA SER A 516 15.54 -19.91 -4.98
C SER A 516 14.69 -18.68 -5.34
N LEU A 517 14.11 -18.02 -4.35
CA LEU A 517 13.37 -16.78 -4.55
C LEU A 517 14.26 -15.69 -5.18
N ARG A 518 15.53 -15.60 -4.78
CA ARG A 518 16.51 -14.64 -5.30
C ARG A 518 16.66 -14.71 -6.82
N GLU A 519 16.61 -15.91 -7.41
CA GLU A 519 16.77 -16.11 -8.85
C GLU A 519 15.53 -15.76 -9.67
N HIS A 520 14.36 -15.66 -8.97
CA HIS A 520 13.06 -15.52 -9.62
C HIS A 520 12.33 -14.22 -9.26
N TYR A 521 12.94 -13.34 -8.48
CA TYR A 521 12.34 -12.05 -8.15
C TYR A 521 12.30 -11.16 -9.41
N ASN A 522 11.13 -10.57 -9.72
CA ASN A 522 10.87 -9.81 -10.96
C ASN A 522 11.19 -10.57 -12.27
N ARG A 523 11.10 -11.91 -12.25
CA ARG A 523 11.38 -12.79 -13.40
C ARG A 523 10.30 -13.85 -13.58
N PRO A 524 9.05 -13.46 -13.91
CA PRO A 524 7.92 -14.39 -13.90
C PRO A 524 7.89 -15.31 -15.13
N THR A 525 8.48 -14.91 -16.25
CA THR A 525 8.37 -15.64 -17.53
C THR A 525 9.20 -16.90 -17.56
N GLY A 526 8.68 -17.95 -18.21
CA GLY A 526 9.29 -19.27 -18.25
C GLY A 526 9.02 -20.13 -17.03
N LEU A 527 8.81 -19.51 -15.86
CA LEU A 527 8.54 -20.25 -14.63
C LEU A 527 7.11 -20.80 -14.60
N LEU A 528 6.11 -19.98 -14.96
CA LEU A 528 4.72 -20.39 -14.94
C LEU A 528 4.41 -21.45 -15.99
N SER A 529 4.97 -21.36 -17.19
CA SER A 529 4.76 -22.34 -18.25
C SER A 529 5.23 -23.76 -17.84
N ASN A 530 6.26 -23.84 -17.01
CA ASN A 530 6.84 -25.10 -16.58
C ASN A 530 6.28 -25.62 -15.25
N TYR A 531 5.88 -24.74 -14.33
CA TYR A 531 5.65 -25.12 -12.93
C TYR A 531 4.34 -24.62 -12.33
N MET A 532 3.38 -24.13 -13.13
CA MET A 532 2.12 -23.54 -12.64
C MET A 532 1.44 -24.39 -11.57
N ASP A 533 1.19 -25.65 -11.84
CA ASP A 533 0.47 -26.53 -10.92
C ASP A 533 1.29 -26.90 -9.67
N GLN A 534 2.60 -27.08 -9.83
CA GLN A 534 3.48 -27.30 -8.67
C GLN A 534 3.54 -26.08 -7.75
N LEU A 535 3.52 -24.85 -8.32
CA LEU A 535 3.45 -23.61 -7.56
C LEU A 535 2.10 -23.44 -6.86
N VAL A 536 0.98 -23.78 -7.52
CA VAL A 536 -0.36 -23.78 -6.88
C VAL A 536 -0.41 -24.76 -5.71
N ARG A 537 0.12 -25.98 -5.89
CA ARG A 537 0.23 -26.94 -4.80
C ARG A 537 1.17 -26.44 -3.70
N GLY A 538 2.25 -25.76 -4.06
CA GLY A 538 3.15 -25.09 -3.11
C GLY A 538 2.45 -24.04 -2.28
N LEU A 539 1.65 -23.16 -2.88
CA LEU A 539 0.84 -22.16 -2.17
C LEU A 539 -0.06 -22.80 -1.09
N SER A 540 -0.64 -23.97 -1.39
CA SER A 540 -1.59 -24.67 -0.51
C SER A 540 -0.96 -25.69 0.44
N THR A 541 0.36 -25.87 0.41
CA THR A 541 1.03 -26.95 1.18
C THR A 541 2.28 -26.47 1.92
N GLN A 542 3.13 -25.64 1.29
CA GLN A 542 4.34 -25.13 1.93
C GLN A 542 3.95 -24.25 3.12
N ASN A 543 4.62 -24.45 4.27
CA ASN A 543 4.44 -23.58 5.44
C ASN A 543 4.87 -22.15 5.12
N THR A 544 4.07 -21.17 5.54
CA THR A 544 4.54 -19.79 5.61
C THR A 544 5.50 -19.60 6.78
N GLN A 545 6.33 -18.56 6.77
CA GLN A 545 7.08 -18.19 7.96
C GLN A 545 6.16 -17.47 8.96
N LYS A 546 6.53 -17.45 10.24
CA LYS A 546 5.83 -16.68 11.28
C LYS A 546 5.96 -15.18 11.03
N ILE A 547 5.05 -14.41 11.60
CA ILE A 547 5.11 -12.95 11.56
C ILE A 547 5.98 -12.48 12.72
N ASP A 548 7.25 -12.24 12.45
CA ASP A 548 8.27 -11.86 13.43
C ASP A 548 9.41 -11.08 12.78
N MET A 549 10.55 -10.94 13.47
CA MET A 549 11.75 -10.28 12.95
C MET A 549 12.76 -11.28 12.34
N LEU A 550 12.28 -12.42 11.85
CA LEU A 550 13.10 -13.38 11.11
C LEU A 550 12.75 -13.25 9.62
N PHE A 551 13.69 -12.77 8.83
CA PHE A 551 13.51 -12.52 7.40
C PHE A 551 14.59 -13.22 6.60
N THR A 552 14.24 -13.74 5.44
CA THR A 552 15.22 -14.30 4.51
C THR A 552 16.18 -13.25 3.99
N GLN A 553 17.46 -13.62 3.81
CA GLN A 553 18.49 -12.75 3.21
C GLN A 553 18.13 -12.29 1.79
N THR A 554 17.34 -13.05 1.06
CA THR A 554 16.82 -12.61 -0.25
C THR A 554 16.14 -11.24 -0.15
N LEU A 555 15.47 -10.95 0.96
CA LEU A 555 14.76 -9.68 1.16
C LEU A 555 15.57 -8.61 1.89
N THR A 556 16.56 -8.99 2.70
CA THR A 556 17.30 -8.05 3.56
C THR A 556 18.68 -7.68 3.04
N ASN A 557 19.21 -8.46 2.08
CA ASN A 557 20.54 -8.25 1.52
C ASN A 557 20.53 -8.29 -0.03
N TYR A 558 19.62 -9.05 -0.62
CA TYR A 558 19.60 -9.33 -2.05
C TYR A 558 18.33 -8.87 -2.77
N LEU A 559 17.49 -8.07 -2.12
CA LEU A 559 16.25 -7.58 -2.74
C LEU A 559 16.56 -6.87 -4.06
N TYR A 560 15.88 -7.25 -5.13
CA TYR A 560 16.09 -6.80 -6.51
C TYR A 560 17.47 -7.12 -7.11
N SER A 561 18.30 -7.92 -6.47
CA SER A 561 19.58 -8.27 -7.06
C SER A 561 19.41 -9.32 -8.17
N ALA A 562 20.12 -9.13 -9.27
CA ALA A 562 20.18 -10.10 -10.36
C ALA A 562 21.38 -11.03 -10.19
N HIS A 563 21.17 -12.19 -9.60
CA HIS A 563 22.24 -13.21 -9.57
C HIS A 563 22.46 -13.80 -10.98
N PRO A 564 23.70 -13.97 -11.49
CA PRO A 564 24.97 -13.64 -10.84
C PRO A 564 25.48 -12.18 -11.10
N ILE A 565 24.68 -11.31 -11.72
CA ILE A 565 25.12 -9.99 -12.20
C ILE A 565 25.42 -9.04 -11.04
N HIS A 566 24.58 -9.04 -9.99
CA HIS A 566 24.73 -8.15 -8.84
C HIS A 566 25.07 -8.93 -7.57
N GLU A 567 26.18 -8.60 -6.95
CA GLU A 567 26.63 -9.17 -5.70
C GLU A 567 25.73 -8.74 -4.52
N PHE A 568 25.20 -7.51 -4.59
CA PHE A 568 24.39 -6.88 -3.54
C PHE A 568 23.01 -6.48 -4.09
N GLY A 569 22.00 -6.52 -3.22
CA GLY A 569 20.67 -6.00 -3.49
C GLY A 569 20.32 -4.83 -2.58
N MET A 570 19.06 -4.77 -2.17
CA MET A 570 18.53 -3.82 -1.18
C MET A 570 18.03 -4.59 0.06
N ASP A 571 17.56 -3.84 1.05
CA ASP A 571 17.02 -4.35 2.31
C ASP A 571 15.58 -3.86 2.50
N ILE A 572 14.60 -4.77 2.40
CA ILE A 572 13.17 -4.43 2.51
C ILE A 572 12.84 -3.84 3.87
N VAL A 573 13.44 -4.35 4.96
CA VAL A 573 13.16 -3.86 6.32
C VAL A 573 13.67 -2.43 6.48
N SER A 574 14.85 -2.14 5.96
CA SER A 574 15.38 -0.77 5.92
C SER A 574 14.50 0.18 5.12
N LEU A 575 14.03 -0.27 3.95
CA LEU A 575 13.12 0.52 3.09
C LEU A 575 11.77 0.76 3.76
N ASP A 576 11.21 -0.24 4.41
CA ASP A 576 9.91 -0.12 5.10
C ASP A 576 10.01 0.79 6.33
N ILE A 577 11.07 0.70 7.15
CA ILE A 577 11.33 1.64 8.25
C ILE A 577 11.48 3.07 7.69
N GLN A 578 12.26 3.26 6.62
CA GLN A 578 12.44 4.58 6.00
C GLN A 578 11.13 5.14 5.47
N ARG A 579 10.27 4.29 4.90
CA ARG A 579 8.93 4.68 4.43
C ARG A 579 8.03 5.11 5.58
N THR A 580 8.06 4.44 6.74
CA THR A 580 7.28 4.86 7.90
C THR A 580 7.71 6.25 8.38
N ARG A 581 9.00 6.56 8.32
CA ARG A 581 9.56 7.88 8.65
C ARG A 581 9.16 8.94 7.63
N ASP A 582 9.28 8.64 6.32
CA ASP A 582 8.85 9.56 5.24
C ASP A 582 7.35 9.89 5.33
N HIS A 583 6.54 8.91 5.74
CA HIS A 583 5.10 9.11 5.92
C HIS A 583 4.73 9.77 7.26
N GLY A 584 5.71 10.04 8.11
CA GLY A 584 5.48 10.64 9.44
C GLY A 584 4.57 9.75 10.30
N ILE A 585 4.74 8.43 10.26
CA ILE A 585 3.93 7.51 11.07
C ILE A 585 4.33 7.67 12.55
N PRO A 586 3.35 7.92 13.45
CA PRO A 586 3.59 7.99 14.88
C PRO A 586 4.15 6.68 15.47
N SER A 587 4.68 6.77 16.70
CA SER A 587 5.33 5.65 17.35
C SER A 587 4.37 4.51 17.72
N TYR A 588 4.94 3.32 17.96
CA TYR A 588 4.22 2.15 18.44
C TYR A 588 3.42 2.44 19.72
N SER A 589 4.00 3.17 20.68
CA SER A 589 3.33 3.51 21.94
C SER A 589 2.09 4.38 21.73
N GLU A 590 2.09 5.28 20.75
CA GLU A 590 0.93 6.11 20.41
C GLU A 590 -0.19 5.29 19.76
N PHE A 591 0.15 4.34 18.88
CA PHE A 591 -0.85 3.43 18.32
C PHE A 591 -1.44 2.46 19.34
N ARG A 592 -0.67 2.02 20.34
CA ARG A 592 -1.24 1.27 21.46
C ARG A 592 -2.32 2.08 22.20
N LYS A 593 -2.06 3.36 22.44
CA LYS A 593 -3.05 4.28 23.04
C LYS A 593 -4.28 4.43 22.14
N TYR A 594 -4.07 4.61 20.84
CA TYR A 594 -5.14 4.68 19.83
C TYR A 594 -6.05 3.43 19.89
N CYS A 595 -5.45 2.25 20.04
CA CYS A 595 -6.13 0.97 20.15
C CYS A 595 -6.77 0.72 21.53
N GLY A 596 -6.68 1.65 22.48
CA GLY A 596 -7.20 1.47 23.84
C GLY A 596 -6.43 0.42 24.66
N LEU A 597 -5.24 0.02 24.22
CA LEU A 597 -4.39 -0.96 24.90
C LEU A 597 -3.67 -0.30 26.10
N LYS A 598 -3.27 -1.12 27.08
CA LYS A 598 -2.52 -0.64 28.24
C LYS A 598 -1.29 0.14 27.82
N ALA A 599 -1.16 1.38 28.32
CA ALA A 599 0.01 2.23 28.05
C ALA A 599 1.28 1.64 28.67
N ILE A 600 2.39 1.77 27.95
CA ILE A 600 3.73 1.44 28.44
C ILE A 600 4.18 2.59 29.33
N ARG A 601 4.54 2.30 30.58
CA ARG A 601 4.97 3.27 31.58
C ARG A 601 6.37 2.96 32.13
N SER A 602 6.90 1.78 31.82
CA SER A 602 8.18 1.30 32.29
C SER A 602 8.74 0.23 31.34
N VAL A 603 10.04 -0.05 31.46
CA VAL A 603 10.69 -1.16 30.76
C VAL A 603 10.04 -2.50 31.09
N GLN A 604 9.58 -2.68 32.35
CA GLN A 604 8.88 -3.89 32.77
C GLN A 604 7.50 -4.03 32.08
N ASP A 605 6.80 -2.94 31.82
CA ASP A 605 5.56 -2.99 31.04
C ASP A 605 5.85 -3.38 29.60
N LEU A 606 6.92 -2.86 28.99
CA LEU A 606 7.36 -3.22 27.65
C LEU A 606 7.71 -4.72 27.57
N SER A 607 8.50 -5.24 28.52
CA SER A 607 8.94 -6.65 28.55
C SER A 607 7.79 -7.64 28.63
N LYS A 608 6.66 -7.27 29.26
CA LYS A 608 5.48 -8.14 29.36
C LYS A 608 4.79 -8.37 28.03
N ILE A 609 4.82 -7.38 27.15
CA ILE A 609 4.08 -7.39 25.87
C ILE A 609 4.96 -7.75 24.68
N MET A 610 6.27 -7.70 24.82
CA MET A 610 7.23 -8.05 23.78
C MET A 610 7.67 -9.51 23.88
N VAL A 611 8.08 -10.08 22.76
CA VAL A 611 8.73 -11.40 22.71
C VAL A 611 9.95 -11.40 23.65
N GLU A 612 10.22 -12.53 24.30
CA GLU A 612 11.31 -12.67 25.27
C GLU A 612 12.67 -12.25 24.68
N GLY A 613 13.46 -11.51 25.44
CA GLY A 613 14.77 -11.00 25.03
C GLY A 613 14.75 -9.82 24.04
N SER A 614 13.59 -9.47 23.48
CA SER A 614 13.51 -8.38 22.49
C SER A 614 13.58 -6.99 23.12
N THR A 615 13.14 -6.83 24.36
CA THR A 615 13.15 -5.53 25.05
C THR A 615 14.57 -4.96 25.17
N ASP A 616 15.54 -5.78 25.54
CA ASP A 616 16.94 -5.35 25.65
C ASP A 616 17.52 -4.99 24.28
N ARG A 617 17.15 -5.73 23.25
CA ARG A 617 17.56 -5.43 21.86
C ARG A 617 16.97 -4.09 21.39
N LEU A 618 15.70 -3.84 21.66
CA LEU A 618 15.03 -2.58 21.34
C LEU A 618 15.70 -1.39 22.03
N LEU A 619 15.92 -1.48 23.36
CA LEU A 619 16.48 -0.38 24.16
C LEU A 619 17.99 -0.19 23.98
N LYS A 620 18.69 -1.09 23.28
CA LYS A 620 20.05 -0.84 22.79
C LYS A 620 20.08 0.08 21.57
N GLN A 621 19.01 0.10 20.79
CA GLN A 621 18.91 0.88 19.54
C GLN A 621 18.07 2.14 19.71
N TYR A 622 16.99 2.09 20.47
CA TYR A 622 16.14 3.24 20.77
C TYR A 622 16.47 3.78 22.16
N ARG A 623 16.51 5.10 22.27
CA ARG A 623 16.74 5.78 23.55
C ARG A 623 15.62 5.51 24.55
N ASP A 624 14.39 5.47 24.05
CA ASP A 624 13.19 5.31 24.85
C ASP A 624 12.15 4.46 24.10
N TRP A 625 11.23 3.81 24.82
CA TRP A 625 10.14 3.04 24.20
C TRP A 625 9.15 3.90 23.41
N THR A 626 9.13 5.22 23.63
CA THR A 626 8.30 6.18 22.88
C THR A 626 8.84 6.42 21.47
N ASP A 627 10.12 6.09 21.21
CA ASP A 627 10.78 6.27 19.91
C ASP A 627 10.63 5.05 18.99
N ILE A 628 10.19 3.91 19.54
CA ILE A 628 10.02 2.66 18.76
C ILE A 628 9.02 2.90 17.63
N GLU A 629 9.45 2.69 16.39
CA GLU A 629 8.59 2.77 15.21
C GLU A 629 7.46 1.73 15.26
N LEU A 630 6.30 2.08 14.70
CA LEU A 630 5.11 1.22 14.70
C LEU A 630 5.41 -0.17 14.11
N LEU A 631 6.08 -0.24 12.95
CA LEU A 631 6.41 -1.52 12.30
C LEU A 631 7.27 -2.40 13.21
N VAL A 632 8.34 -1.83 13.77
CA VAL A 632 9.28 -2.58 14.63
C VAL A 632 8.61 -3.06 15.91
N GLY A 633 7.91 -2.16 16.62
CA GLY A 633 7.19 -2.52 17.84
C GLY A 633 6.12 -3.57 17.62
N ALA A 634 5.42 -3.50 16.51
CA ALA A 634 4.34 -4.43 16.15
C ALA A 634 4.86 -5.84 15.79
N LEU A 635 6.04 -5.95 15.15
CA LEU A 635 6.67 -7.24 14.83
C LEU A 635 7.31 -7.92 16.06
N PHE A 636 7.69 -7.15 17.08
CA PHE A 636 8.17 -7.71 18.34
C PHE A 636 7.08 -7.95 19.38
N GLU A 637 5.84 -7.52 19.11
CA GLU A 637 4.72 -7.71 20.02
C GLU A 637 4.34 -9.19 20.12
N LYS A 638 4.10 -9.70 21.32
CA LYS A 638 3.62 -11.08 21.52
C LYS A 638 2.29 -11.26 20.79
N HIS A 639 2.16 -12.37 20.07
CA HIS A 639 0.91 -12.75 19.43
C HIS A 639 -0.14 -13.16 20.48
N GLU A 640 -1.40 -13.03 20.11
CA GLU A 640 -2.51 -13.60 20.87
C GLU A 640 -2.69 -15.08 20.51
N ASP A 641 -3.19 -15.89 21.42
CA ASP A 641 -3.23 -17.36 21.30
C ASP A 641 -3.90 -17.88 20.01
N ASP A 642 -4.90 -17.18 19.49
CA ASP A 642 -5.67 -17.54 18.29
C ASP A 642 -5.33 -16.69 17.05
N SER A 643 -4.27 -15.88 17.10
CA SER A 643 -3.92 -14.89 16.08
C SER A 643 -2.48 -15.04 15.63
N MET A 644 -2.22 -14.73 14.36
CA MET A 644 -0.85 -14.65 13.83
C MET A 644 -0.15 -13.32 14.15
N VAL A 645 -0.85 -12.38 14.78
CA VAL A 645 -0.35 -11.02 15.05
C VAL A 645 -0.65 -10.58 16.48
N GLY A 646 0.16 -9.64 16.98
CA GLY A 646 -0.06 -9.02 18.29
C GLY A 646 -1.26 -8.06 18.31
N PRO A 647 -1.70 -7.63 19.52
CA PRO A 647 -2.93 -6.85 19.70
C PRO A 647 -2.91 -5.50 18.98
N THR A 648 -1.76 -4.85 18.81
CA THR A 648 -1.67 -3.57 18.11
C THR A 648 -1.91 -3.73 16.60
N MET A 649 -1.26 -4.72 15.95
CA MET A 649 -1.53 -5.05 14.56
C MET A 649 -2.99 -5.45 14.36
N ARG A 650 -3.50 -6.33 15.21
CA ARG A 650 -4.87 -6.83 15.17
C ARG A 650 -5.89 -5.71 15.20
N CYS A 651 -5.68 -4.70 16.06
CA CYS A 651 -6.51 -3.50 16.14
C CYS A 651 -6.51 -2.69 14.84
N ILE A 652 -5.34 -2.41 14.26
CA ILE A 652 -5.22 -1.57 13.05
C ILE A 652 -5.77 -2.31 11.82
N ILE A 653 -5.52 -3.60 11.69
CA ILE A 653 -6.09 -4.44 10.62
C ILE A 653 -7.62 -4.46 10.72
N ARG A 654 -8.16 -4.69 11.93
CA ARG A 654 -9.61 -4.65 12.18
C ARG A 654 -10.21 -3.30 11.79
N GLU A 655 -9.60 -2.19 12.22
CA GLU A 655 -10.06 -0.83 11.91
C GLU A 655 -10.14 -0.64 10.39
N GLN A 656 -9.11 -1.05 9.66
CA GLN A 656 -9.10 -0.97 8.21
C GLN A 656 -10.21 -1.79 7.57
N PHE A 657 -10.33 -3.06 7.88
CA PHE A 657 -11.29 -3.95 7.21
C PHE A 657 -12.75 -3.66 7.59
N ILE A 658 -13.03 -3.13 8.79
CA ILE A 658 -14.36 -2.60 9.11
C ILE A 658 -14.72 -1.45 8.16
N ARG A 659 -13.82 -0.47 7.96
CA ARG A 659 -14.09 0.66 7.06
C ARG A 659 -14.17 0.22 5.60
N THR A 660 -13.29 -0.67 5.16
CA THR A 660 -13.31 -1.22 3.80
C THR A 660 -14.67 -1.85 3.47
N ARG A 661 -15.30 -2.57 4.44
CA ARG A 661 -16.64 -3.13 4.27
C ARG A 661 -17.75 -2.08 4.38
N MET A 662 -17.72 -1.29 5.44
CA MET A 662 -18.84 -0.37 5.75
C MET A 662 -18.94 0.81 4.77
N ALA A 663 -17.84 1.21 4.16
CA ALA A 663 -17.83 2.35 3.25
C ALA A 663 -18.11 1.96 1.78
N ASP A 664 -18.18 0.68 1.48
CA ASP A 664 -18.35 0.18 0.12
C ASP A 664 -19.81 -0.11 -0.21
N ARG A 665 -20.43 0.76 -1.04
CA ARG A 665 -21.82 0.61 -1.51
C ARG A 665 -22.04 -0.64 -2.35
N TYR A 666 -20.99 -1.20 -2.92
CA TYR A 666 -21.03 -2.39 -3.77
C TYR A 666 -20.52 -3.64 -3.06
N PHE A 667 -20.39 -3.62 -1.73
CA PHE A 667 -19.97 -4.82 -1.02
C PHE A 667 -20.99 -5.96 -1.27
N TYR A 668 -20.50 -7.15 -1.55
CA TYR A 668 -21.29 -8.21 -2.20
C TYR A 668 -22.53 -8.68 -1.43
N ASP A 669 -22.54 -8.57 -0.09
CA ASP A 669 -23.63 -9.06 0.76
C ASP A 669 -24.73 -8.02 1.04
N LEU A 670 -24.62 -6.82 0.40
CA LEU A 670 -25.62 -5.77 0.52
C LEU A 670 -26.86 -6.04 -0.36
N PRO A 671 -28.04 -5.51 0.01
CA PRO A 671 -29.24 -5.56 -0.83
C PRO A 671 -28.97 -4.98 -2.22
N ASN A 672 -29.63 -5.52 -3.25
CA ASN A 672 -29.55 -5.07 -4.65
C ASN A 672 -28.21 -5.27 -5.38
N ILE A 673 -27.21 -5.90 -4.73
CA ILE A 673 -25.97 -6.29 -5.42
C ILE A 673 -26.19 -7.64 -6.13
N PHE A 674 -26.64 -8.65 -5.40
CA PHE A 674 -27.04 -9.96 -5.90
C PHE A 674 -28.44 -10.29 -5.41
N ASN A 675 -29.20 -11.10 -6.14
CA ASN A 675 -30.41 -11.70 -5.59
C ASN A 675 -30.04 -12.81 -4.57
N GLU A 676 -31.01 -13.32 -3.81
CA GLU A 676 -30.75 -14.29 -2.73
C GLU A 676 -30.13 -15.60 -3.21
N TYR A 677 -30.51 -16.06 -4.42
CA TYR A 677 -29.93 -17.27 -5.02
C TYR A 677 -28.48 -17.04 -5.43
N GLN A 678 -28.19 -15.94 -6.09
CA GLN A 678 -26.82 -15.53 -6.47
C GLN A 678 -25.95 -15.33 -5.24
N LEU A 679 -26.46 -14.64 -4.21
CA LEU A 679 -25.74 -14.40 -2.95
C LEU A 679 -25.40 -15.72 -2.24
N THR A 680 -26.32 -16.69 -2.28
CA THR A 680 -26.08 -18.03 -1.73
C THR A 680 -24.96 -18.74 -2.48
N GLU A 681 -24.87 -18.59 -3.81
CA GLU A 681 -23.79 -19.14 -4.61
C GLU A 681 -22.43 -18.47 -4.30
N ILE A 682 -22.37 -17.16 -4.18
CA ILE A 682 -21.15 -16.42 -3.80
C ILE A 682 -20.61 -16.90 -2.44
N ARG A 683 -21.47 -17.18 -1.48
CA ARG A 683 -21.08 -17.69 -0.14
C ARG A 683 -20.50 -19.10 -0.15
N LYS A 684 -20.58 -19.83 -1.26
CA LYS A 684 -19.93 -21.15 -1.41
C LYS A 684 -18.48 -21.04 -1.91
N VAL A 685 -18.09 -19.87 -2.43
CA VAL A 685 -16.76 -19.68 -3.02
C VAL A 685 -15.69 -19.83 -1.96
N THR A 686 -14.64 -20.56 -2.30
CA THR A 686 -13.44 -20.74 -1.49
C THR A 686 -12.20 -20.54 -2.34
N LEU A 687 -11.07 -20.22 -1.72
CA LEU A 687 -9.80 -20.16 -2.45
C LEU A 687 -9.44 -21.52 -3.07
N ALA A 688 -9.84 -22.64 -2.41
CA ALA A 688 -9.72 -23.99 -2.95
C ALA A 688 -10.43 -24.13 -4.31
N ARG A 689 -11.63 -23.57 -4.43
CA ARG A 689 -12.40 -23.62 -5.69
C ARG A 689 -11.71 -22.86 -6.80
N ILE A 690 -11.17 -21.67 -6.48
CA ILE A 690 -10.42 -20.85 -7.45
C ILE A 690 -9.19 -21.61 -7.96
N PHE A 691 -8.45 -22.26 -7.06
CA PHE A 691 -7.28 -23.09 -7.43
C PHE A 691 -7.68 -24.28 -8.31
N CYS A 692 -8.73 -24.99 -7.93
CA CYS A 692 -9.24 -26.11 -8.70
C CYS A 692 -9.72 -25.74 -10.12
N ASP A 693 -10.47 -24.64 -10.26
CA ASP A 693 -11.07 -24.26 -11.56
C ASP A 693 -10.08 -23.64 -12.53
N ASN A 694 -8.95 -23.09 -12.03
CA ASN A 694 -8.07 -22.24 -12.83
C ASN A 694 -6.62 -22.75 -12.95
N SER A 695 -6.28 -23.87 -12.32
CA SER A 695 -5.03 -24.62 -12.53
C SER A 695 -5.08 -25.39 -13.84
N ASN A 696 -3.94 -25.92 -14.29
CA ASN A 696 -3.90 -26.75 -15.50
C ASN A 696 -4.40 -28.17 -15.18
N ASN A 697 -3.83 -28.85 -14.17
CA ASN A 697 -4.10 -30.26 -13.82
C ASN A 697 -4.04 -30.50 -12.30
N VAL A 698 -4.49 -29.57 -11.46
CA VAL A 698 -4.65 -29.84 -10.04
C VAL A 698 -5.97 -30.56 -9.82
N THR A 699 -5.91 -31.81 -9.40
CA THR A 699 -7.09 -32.70 -9.26
C THR A 699 -7.57 -32.78 -7.81
N MET A 700 -6.71 -32.52 -6.84
CA MET A 700 -7.02 -32.55 -5.41
C MET A 700 -6.60 -31.30 -4.68
N MET A 701 -7.46 -30.86 -3.74
CA MET A 701 -7.22 -29.66 -2.90
C MET A 701 -7.86 -29.84 -1.53
N GLN A 702 -7.27 -29.24 -0.48
CA GLN A 702 -7.95 -29.10 0.80
C GLN A 702 -8.94 -27.95 0.78
N LYS A 703 -10.06 -28.07 1.51
CA LYS A 703 -11.10 -27.04 1.57
C LYS A 703 -10.57 -25.71 2.14
N LYS A 704 -9.76 -25.78 3.22
CA LYS A 704 -9.17 -24.61 3.90
C LYS A 704 -7.74 -24.41 3.42
N VAL A 705 -7.55 -23.72 2.30
CA VAL A 705 -6.25 -23.53 1.64
C VAL A 705 -5.23 -22.81 2.52
N PHE A 706 -5.67 -21.92 3.40
CA PHE A 706 -4.80 -21.19 4.32
C PHE A 706 -4.23 -22.04 5.47
N LEU A 707 -4.69 -23.28 5.63
CA LEU A 707 -4.23 -24.21 6.65
C LEU A 707 -3.44 -25.36 6.04
N ILE A 708 -2.38 -25.78 6.73
CA ILE A 708 -1.58 -26.94 6.33
C ILE A 708 -2.48 -28.18 6.31
N PRO A 709 -2.56 -28.92 5.20
CA PRO A 709 -3.41 -30.10 5.11
C PRO A 709 -2.78 -31.33 5.74
N ALA A 710 -3.55 -32.13 6.47
CA ALA A 710 -3.26 -33.53 6.58
C ALA A 710 -3.62 -34.27 5.25
N MET A 711 -3.03 -35.41 4.97
CA MET A 711 -3.34 -36.15 3.72
C MET A 711 -4.83 -36.47 3.59
N ALA A 712 -5.51 -36.72 4.71
CA ALA A 712 -6.95 -36.96 4.75
C ALA A 712 -7.82 -35.74 4.40
N ASP A 713 -7.27 -34.54 4.45
CA ASP A 713 -8.00 -33.32 4.13
C ASP A 713 -8.09 -33.03 2.62
N LEU A 714 -7.27 -33.72 1.82
CA LEU A 714 -7.27 -33.59 0.37
C LEU A 714 -8.53 -34.22 -0.23
N GLN A 715 -9.27 -33.43 -0.96
CA GLN A 715 -10.51 -33.78 -1.64
C GLN A 715 -10.34 -33.62 -3.14
N LEU A 716 -11.04 -34.46 -3.92
CA LEU A 716 -11.12 -34.23 -5.35
C LEU A 716 -11.74 -32.86 -5.64
N CYS A 717 -11.21 -32.15 -6.62
CA CYS A 717 -11.72 -30.84 -7.06
C CYS A 717 -13.21 -30.89 -7.50
N ASP A 718 -13.72 -32.05 -7.89
CA ASP A 718 -15.14 -32.28 -8.22
C ASP A 718 -15.98 -32.69 -7.01
N SER A 719 -15.39 -32.77 -5.82
CA SER A 719 -16.10 -33.09 -4.58
C SER A 719 -17.10 -31.99 -4.20
N GLN A 720 -18.24 -32.39 -3.62
CA GLN A 720 -19.21 -31.45 -3.04
C GLN A 720 -18.64 -30.63 -1.87
N LEU A 721 -17.53 -31.05 -1.26
CA LEU A 721 -16.84 -30.32 -0.21
C LEU A 721 -16.10 -29.06 -0.74
N ILE A 722 -15.83 -29.02 -2.05
CA ILE A 722 -15.28 -27.85 -2.77
C ILE A 722 -16.33 -27.43 -3.82
N PRO A 723 -17.43 -26.76 -3.41
CA PRO A 723 -18.59 -26.54 -4.27
C PRO A 723 -18.29 -25.56 -5.40
N LYS A 724 -18.92 -25.79 -6.56
CA LYS A 724 -18.90 -24.89 -7.72
C LYS A 724 -20.07 -23.91 -7.65
N ILE A 725 -19.89 -22.70 -8.18
CA ILE A 725 -20.97 -21.74 -8.40
C ILE A 725 -21.92 -22.27 -9.47
N ASN A 726 -23.22 -22.26 -9.18
CA ASN A 726 -24.24 -22.51 -10.19
C ASN A 726 -24.56 -21.21 -10.96
N ILE A 727 -23.91 -21.05 -12.10
CA ILE A 727 -24.07 -19.84 -12.93
C ILE A 727 -25.49 -19.65 -13.51
N ASN A 728 -26.33 -20.70 -13.53
CA ASN A 728 -27.69 -20.60 -14.03
C ASN A 728 -28.56 -19.61 -13.24
N HIS A 729 -28.18 -19.28 -11.99
CA HIS A 729 -28.84 -18.21 -11.23
C HIS A 729 -28.61 -16.80 -11.77
N TRP A 730 -27.73 -16.62 -12.78
CA TRP A 730 -27.51 -15.39 -13.55
C TRP A 730 -28.22 -15.41 -14.91
N SER A 731 -28.93 -16.49 -15.28
CA SER A 731 -29.71 -16.55 -16.51
C SER A 731 -30.89 -15.58 -16.47
N GLU A 732 -31.04 -14.77 -17.49
CA GLU A 732 -32.20 -13.88 -17.71
C GLU A 732 -33.06 -14.43 -18.83
N MET A 733 -34.36 -14.61 -18.58
CA MET A 733 -35.30 -14.96 -19.64
C MET A 733 -35.44 -13.76 -20.56
N VAL A 734 -35.26 -13.98 -21.86
CA VAL A 734 -35.64 -12.99 -22.87
C VAL A 734 -37.18 -12.94 -22.90
N ASP A 735 -37.75 -11.82 -22.49
CA ASP A 735 -39.17 -11.56 -22.66
C ASP A 735 -39.47 -11.51 -24.16
N THR A 736 -39.83 -12.66 -24.76
CA THR A 736 -40.19 -12.81 -26.16
C THR A 736 -41.54 -12.14 -26.51
N PHE A 737 -42.15 -11.46 -25.52
CA PHE A 737 -43.50 -10.84 -25.66
C PHE A 737 -43.48 -9.32 -25.80
N LYS A 738 -42.39 -8.67 -26.19
CA LYS A 738 -42.42 -7.28 -26.64
C LYS A 738 -42.15 -7.24 -28.16
N LYS A 739 -43.20 -7.52 -28.95
CA LYS A 739 -43.35 -7.03 -30.30
C LYS A 739 -44.41 -5.93 -30.30
#